data_f8dcd9dcb140616cfd9a5c2cabacfefc
#
_entry.id   f8dcd9dcb140616cfd9a5c2cabacfefc
#
_cell.length_a   1.000
_cell.length_b   1.000
_cell.length_c   1.000
_cell.angle_alpha   90.00
_cell.angle_beta   90.00
_cell.angle_gamma   90.00
#
_symmetry.space_group_name_H-M   'P 1'
#
loop_
_entity.id
_entity.type
_entity.pdbx_description
1 polymer ?
#
loop_
_entity_poly.entity_id
_entity_poly.type
_entity_poly.pdbx_seq_one_letter_code
_entity_poly.pdbx_strand_id
1 'polypeptide(L)'
;MDKFLKELRRRNVVRVAGVYAVAGWVLVQIATTLEESMNLPAWFDGVVVALLIIGLPIALILAWAFELTPDGVVRTEDVPEGQSVTVETGRKLDYAIIVGIVVLAVIIVMTRSDQDAVEEDAVADAVQQESADDSSDALPDSILDKSIAVLPFENRSPNADDAFFASGVHDDLLTHLSKIADMHVISRTSVMGYAESDQKIPDIGRELGVATVMEGAVQRAGNRVRINVQLIDVEKDDHIWAEIYDRELTADNIFDIQSEITKAIASALNSVLSDSDEAELAKRPTQNLAAFDAFMAGKLKAVIYERGATPMLAAIEHFNEAIAHDPEFGEAYALRAYSQIALHWYTPEPGDWLAAANESLLMAARFAPDAIETHMARGYYHYWGHLDYVAADAEFELALEGSPNYVLAIGGKAFAARRAGRFEEAITLMEVGTRLDPLSMDMHGSLIESLAGLGRFDEAEAAYARATATIVTLDPTLVSLAWVQQGDAERAWQAVEEFEEDQAEVFYLTRLDYALLSRDPENIRDALETWPKNLRSPGHAPEVYNISRGEVMLLSGETEAARALFEEIKARIDSSDDPYPLGWRPNAMYFPVELPGYVGDLEGVRNTIAEFEDSRRPDAWGEIDDMHVYAKALLWAGAPEEALDYVDRMVEVRGPYIYLRLSIDPAFDTVREHPRYLALKADYEAWAAN
;
A
#
# COMPACT_ATOMS: atom_id res chain seq x y z
N MET A 1 -2.25 29.01 42.87
CA MET A 1 -1.88 27.80 42.11
C MET A 1 -0.44 27.35 42.46
N ASP A 2 0.55 28.24 42.49
CA ASP A 2 1.95 27.86 42.74
C ASP A 2 2.26 27.21 44.08
N LYS A 3 1.55 27.60 45.16
CA LYS A 3 1.75 26.98 46.49
C LYS A 3 1.22 25.55 46.54
N PHE A 4 0.12 25.25 45.87
CA PHE A 4 -0.49 23.92 45.80
C PHE A 4 0.37 22.95 44.96
N LEU A 5 0.89 23.40 43.83
CA LEU A 5 1.80 22.62 42.99
C LEU A 5 3.14 22.32 43.66
N LYS A 6 3.68 23.26 44.45
CA LYS A 6 4.86 23.03 45.25
C LYS A 6 4.63 21.98 46.34
N GLU A 7 3.48 22.00 46.98
CA GLU A 7 3.11 21.03 48.02
C GLU A 7 2.90 19.61 47.45
N LEU A 8 2.25 19.48 46.25
CA LEU A 8 2.11 18.21 45.51
C LEU A 8 3.48 17.59 45.16
N ARG A 9 4.44 18.42 44.74
CA ARG A 9 5.82 17.97 44.48
C ARG A 9 6.56 17.57 45.73
N ARG A 10 6.37 18.30 46.82
CA ARG A 10 7.00 18.01 48.12
C ARG A 10 6.53 16.67 48.70
N ARG A 11 5.26 16.33 48.51
CA ARG A 11 4.64 15.09 49.02
C ARG A 11 4.72 13.89 48.06
N ASN A 12 5.58 13.90 47.05
CA ASN A 12 5.75 12.83 46.05
C ASN A 12 4.51 12.40 45.26
N VAL A 13 3.36 13.10 45.36
CA VAL A 13 2.10 12.73 44.73
C VAL A 13 2.26 12.65 43.22
N VAL A 14 2.99 13.57 42.60
CA VAL A 14 3.26 13.60 41.15
C VAL A 14 4.06 12.38 40.70
N ARG A 15 5.06 11.96 41.51
CA ARG A 15 5.88 10.77 41.20
C ARG A 15 5.08 9.49 41.33
N VAL A 16 4.24 9.37 42.37
CA VAL A 16 3.34 8.21 42.56
C VAL A 16 2.34 8.14 41.43
N ALA A 17 1.78 9.26 40.96
CA ALA A 17 0.90 9.31 39.82
C ALA A 17 1.59 8.80 38.55
N GLY A 18 2.83 9.22 38.28
CA GLY A 18 3.61 8.76 37.13
C GLY A 18 3.91 7.26 37.18
N VAL A 19 4.37 6.76 38.35
CA VAL A 19 4.64 5.31 38.51
C VAL A 19 3.35 4.48 38.38
N TYR A 20 2.24 4.98 38.92
CA TYR A 20 0.94 4.31 38.84
C TYR A 20 0.45 4.25 37.40
N ALA A 21 0.62 5.33 36.62
CA ALA A 21 0.22 5.36 35.21
C ALA A 21 1.02 4.34 34.36
N VAL A 22 2.36 4.29 34.56
CA VAL A 22 3.21 3.32 33.86
C VAL A 22 2.88 1.88 34.27
N ALA A 23 2.76 1.60 35.58
CA ALA A 23 2.42 0.26 36.06
C ALA A 23 0.99 -0.15 35.61
N GLY A 24 0.04 0.79 35.60
CA GLY A 24 -1.32 0.57 35.13
C GLY A 24 -1.36 0.23 33.65
N TRP A 25 -0.61 0.95 32.82
CA TRP A 25 -0.49 0.66 31.39
C TRP A 25 0.06 -0.76 31.13
N VAL A 26 1.13 -1.15 31.84
CA VAL A 26 1.70 -2.49 31.75
C VAL A 26 0.69 -3.56 32.16
N LEU A 27 -0.09 -3.32 33.23
CA LEU A 27 -1.11 -4.27 33.70
C LEU A 27 -2.26 -4.42 32.68
N VAL A 28 -2.65 -3.36 31.97
CA VAL A 28 -3.64 -3.44 30.90
C VAL A 28 -3.10 -4.25 29.74
N GLN A 29 -1.86 -4.02 29.30
CA GLN A 29 -1.24 -4.82 28.23
C GLN A 29 -1.15 -6.32 28.58
N ILE A 30 -0.85 -6.63 29.84
CA ILE A 30 -0.85 -8.01 30.31
C ILE A 30 -2.27 -8.60 30.29
N ALA A 31 -3.28 -7.82 30.72
CA ALA A 31 -4.65 -8.30 30.77
C ALA A 31 -5.19 -8.61 29.36
N THR A 32 -4.95 -7.73 28.37
CA THR A 32 -5.28 -7.98 26.97
C THR A 32 -4.57 -9.22 26.42
N THR A 33 -3.27 -9.36 26.64
CA THR A 33 -2.52 -10.54 26.19
C THR A 33 -3.03 -11.84 26.85
N LEU A 34 -3.43 -11.81 28.13
CA LEU A 34 -4.00 -12.97 28.83
C LEU A 34 -5.41 -13.29 28.36
N GLU A 35 -6.21 -12.27 28.01
CA GLU A 35 -7.56 -12.43 27.45
C GLU A 35 -7.49 -13.21 26.14
N GLU A 36 -6.61 -12.81 25.21
CA GLU A 36 -6.39 -13.49 23.94
C GLU A 36 -5.79 -14.90 24.12
N SER A 37 -4.71 -15.05 24.89
CA SER A 37 -3.97 -16.32 25.01
C SER A 37 -4.71 -17.38 25.83
N MET A 38 -5.57 -17.00 26.78
CA MET A 38 -6.31 -17.91 27.65
C MET A 38 -7.81 -18.01 27.32
N ASN A 39 -8.25 -17.38 26.22
CA ASN A 39 -9.65 -17.33 25.79
C ASN A 39 -10.59 -16.85 26.91
N LEU A 40 -10.18 -15.80 27.64
CA LEU A 40 -10.96 -15.23 28.73
C LEU A 40 -12.14 -14.41 28.17
N PRO A 41 -13.22 -14.21 28.94
CA PRO A 41 -14.35 -13.41 28.44
C PRO A 41 -13.96 -11.96 28.16
N ALA A 42 -14.49 -11.35 27.10
CA ALA A 42 -14.23 -9.98 26.62
C ALA A 42 -14.50 -8.82 27.61
N TRP A 43 -14.88 -9.10 28.84
CA TRP A 43 -15.02 -8.11 29.91
C TRP A 43 -13.81 -8.08 30.87
N PHE A 44 -12.85 -9.00 30.72
CA PHE A 44 -11.76 -9.18 31.69
C PHE A 44 -10.81 -7.99 31.75
N ASP A 45 -10.36 -7.49 30.61
CA ASP A 45 -9.52 -6.28 30.50
C ASP A 45 -10.26 -5.05 31.04
N GLY A 46 -11.54 -4.90 30.74
CA GLY A 46 -12.41 -3.84 31.24
C GLY A 46 -12.50 -3.81 32.78
N VAL A 47 -12.50 -4.97 33.45
CA VAL A 47 -12.45 -5.05 34.91
C VAL A 47 -11.11 -4.60 35.45
N VAL A 48 -10.00 -4.97 34.78
CA VAL A 48 -8.66 -4.52 35.19
C VAL A 48 -8.56 -3.00 35.06
N VAL A 49 -9.02 -2.42 33.97
CA VAL A 49 -9.08 -0.96 33.77
C VAL A 49 -9.94 -0.29 34.84
N ALA A 50 -11.11 -0.83 35.15
CA ALA A 50 -11.99 -0.28 36.20
C ALA A 50 -11.31 -0.29 37.58
N LEU A 51 -10.62 -1.38 37.93
CA LEU A 51 -9.86 -1.48 39.17
C LEU A 51 -8.69 -0.47 39.25
N LEU A 52 -8.02 -0.24 38.12
CA LEU A 52 -6.96 0.77 38.03
C LEU A 52 -7.52 2.20 38.19
N ILE A 53 -8.65 2.51 37.59
CA ILE A 53 -9.33 3.82 37.72
C ILE A 53 -9.74 4.06 39.19
N ILE A 54 -10.28 3.05 39.87
CA ILE A 54 -10.67 3.14 41.29
C ILE A 54 -9.44 3.22 42.21
N GLY A 55 -8.37 2.50 41.87
CA GLY A 55 -7.14 2.44 42.64
C GLY A 55 -6.32 3.74 42.62
N LEU A 56 -6.38 4.49 41.50
CA LEU A 56 -5.61 5.73 41.35
C LEU A 56 -5.91 6.78 42.44
N PRO A 57 -7.16 7.17 42.70
CA PRO A 57 -7.47 8.10 43.78
C PRO A 57 -7.00 7.60 45.17
N ILE A 58 -7.11 6.30 45.42
CA ILE A 58 -6.65 5.68 46.68
C ILE A 58 -5.14 5.81 46.80
N ALA A 59 -4.39 5.49 45.77
CA ALA A 59 -2.95 5.61 45.73
C ALA A 59 -2.48 7.06 45.94
N LEU A 60 -3.17 8.05 45.34
CA LEU A 60 -2.87 9.47 45.51
C LEU A 60 -3.19 9.98 46.91
N ILE A 61 -4.27 9.53 47.53
CA ILE A 61 -4.63 9.87 48.92
C ILE A 61 -3.61 9.28 49.88
N LEU A 62 -3.20 8.03 49.69
CA LEU A 62 -2.16 7.39 50.50
C LEU A 62 -0.80 8.11 50.36
N ALA A 63 -0.41 8.48 49.14
CA ALA A 63 0.81 9.26 48.88
C ALA A 63 0.77 10.68 49.47
N TRP A 64 -0.42 11.26 49.62
CA TRP A 64 -0.61 12.54 50.30
C TRP A 64 -0.54 12.43 51.81
N ALA A 65 -1.10 11.35 52.38
CA ALA A 65 -1.24 11.19 53.83
C ALA A 65 -0.02 10.57 54.54
N PHE A 66 0.75 9.73 53.82
CA PHE A 66 1.82 8.91 54.40
C PHE A 66 3.12 9.03 53.63
N GLU A 67 4.26 8.96 54.36
CA GLU A 67 5.61 8.90 53.80
C GLU A 67 6.34 7.63 54.30
N LEU A 68 7.04 6.93 53.41
CA LEU A 68 7.82 5.76 53.73
C LEU A 68 9.19 6.20 54.26
N THR A 69 9.46 5.89 55.52
CA THR A 69 10.76 6.14 56.18
C THR A 69 11.48 4.81 56.46
N PRO A 70 12.80 4.81 56.78
CA PRO A 70 13.52 3.60 57.16
C PRO A 70 12.91 2.85 58.35
N ASP A 71 12.19 3.59 59.21
CA ASP A 71 11.55 3.03 60.43
C ASP A 71 10.07 2.61 60.17
N GLY A 72 9.56 2.72 58.92
CA GLY A 72 8.22 2.32 58.51
C GLY A 72 7.38 3.42 57.90
N VAL A 73 6.04 3.21 57.83
CA VAL A 73 5.08 4.16 57.28
C VAL A 73 4.68 5.17 58.35
N VAL A 74 4.99 6.45 58.13
CA VAL A 74 4.72 7.54 59.06
C VAL A 74 3.82 8.59 58.39
N ARG A 75 2.97 9.29 59.15
CA ARG A 75 2.17 10.37 58.59
C ARG A 75 3.07 11.52 58.16
N THR A 76 2.83 12.08 56.97
CA THR A 76 3.62 13.19 56.39
C THR A 76 3.72 14.41 57.29
N GLU A 77 2.77 14.62 58.22
CA GLU A 77 2.75 15.73 59.19
C GLU A 77 3.75 15.55 60.34
N ASP A 78 4.18 14.32 60.61
CA ASP A 78 5.08 13.97 61.72
C ASP A 78 6.56 13.91 61.29
N VAL A 79 6.90 14.16 60.02
CA VAL A 79 8.27 14.13 59.48
C VAL A 79 8.89 15.53 59.55
N PRO A 80 10.01 15.75 60.32
CA PRO A 80 10.67 17.05 60.41
C PRO A 80 11.26 17.51 59.06
N GLU A 81 11.24 18.84 58.83
CA GLU A 81 11.84 19.42 57.62
C GLU A 81 13.37 19.13 57.59
N GLY A 82 13.81 18.35 56.59
CA GLY A 82 15.22 18.00 56.37
C GLY A 82 15.58 16.52 56.60
N GLN A 83 14.66 15.65 57.04
CA GLN A 83 14.89 14.20 57.23
C GLN A 83 14.10 13.32 56.24
N SER A 84 13.58 13.88 55.18
CA SER A 84 12.89 13.11 54.13
C SER A 84 13.89 12.28 53.32
N VAL A 85 13.79 10.96 53.37
CA VAL A 85 14.71 9.97 52.73
C VAL A 85 14.20 9.58 51.34
N THR A 86 13.51 10.48 50.66
CA THR A 86 12.79 10.29 49.38
C THR A 86 13.68 9.83 48.22
N VAL A 87 14.99 10.11 48.26
CA VAL A 87 15.93 9.72 47.17
C VAL A 87 16.38 8.27 47.29
N GLU A 88 16.54 7.70 48.46
CA GLU A 88 16.98 6.30 48.64
C GLU A 88 15.82 5.30 48.50
N THR A 89 14.64 5.64 48.96
CA THR A 89 13.43 4.80 48.86
C THR A 89 12.96 4.70 47.39
N GLY A 90 13.09 5.81 46.64
CA GLY A 90 12.80 5.81 45.20
C GLY A 90 13.65 4.83 44.40
N ARG A 91 14.95 4.74 44.69
CA ARG A 91 15.87 3.83 44.00
C ARG A 91 15.58 2.35 44.26
N LYS A 92 15.16 1.97 45.45
CA LYS A 92 14.78 0.58 45.78
C LYS A 92 13.46 0.18 45.10
N LEU A 93 12.52 1.12 44.96
CA LEU A 93 11.27 0.91 44.28
C LEU A 93 11.51 0.79 42.76
N ASP A 94 12.36 1.62 42.17
CA ASP A 94 12.76 1.53 40.76
C ASP A 94 13.41 0.18 40.45
N TYR A 95 14.28 -0.34 41.33
CA TYR A 95 14.86 -1.70 41.18
C TYR A 95 13.81 -2.82 41.29
N ALA A 96 12.83 -2.69 42.20
CA ALA A 96 11.80 -3.68 42.37
C ALA A 96 10.88 -3.76 41.14
N ILE A 97 10.59 -2.61 40.51
CA ILE A 97 9.81 -2.52 39.27
C ILE A 97 10.59 -3.11 38.10
N ILE A 98 11.88 -2.76 37.94
CA ILE A 98 12.74 -3.35 36.88
C ILE A 98 12.85 -4.86 37.03
N VAL A 99 13.04 -5.38 38.23
CA VAL A 99 13.08 -6.83 38.48
C VAL A 99 11.72 -7.48 38.16
N GLY A 100 10.59 -6.83 38.49
CA GLY A 100 9.24 -7.30 38.14
C GLY A 100 9.03 -7.38 36.64
N ILE A 101 9.46 -6.37 35.88
CA ILE A 101 9.37 -6.35 34.41
C ILE A 101 10.25 -7.45 33.79
N VAL A 102 11.48 -7.64 34.27
CA VAL A 102 12.38 -8.70 33.76
C VAL A 102 11.82 -10.09 34.05
N VAL A 103 11.27 -10.34 35.24
CA VAL A 103 10.65 -11.63 35.58
C VAL A 103 9.44 -11.91 34.69
N LEU A 104 8.66 -10.87 34.41
CA LEU A 104 7.49 -10.97 33.54
C LEU A 104 7.88 -11.23 32.08
N ALA A 105 8.90 -10.53 31.56
CA ALA A 105 9.43 -10.79 30.23
C ALA A 105 9.94 -12.23 30.07
N VAL A 106 10.59 -12.77 31.09
CA VAL A 106 11.04 -14.19 31.10
C VAL A 106 9.86 -15.15 31.13
N ILE A 107 8.77 -14.84 31.84
CA ILE A 107 7.56 -15.67 31.87
C ILE A 107 6.89 -15.67 30.48
N ILE A 108 6.79 -14.50 29.83
CA ILE A 108 6.20 -14.38 28.47
C ILE A 108 7.03 -15.18 27.44
N VAL A 109 8.36 -15.08 27.50
CA VAL A 109 9.25 -15.85 26.63
C VAL A 109 9.11 -17.37 26.88
N MET A 110 8.99 -17.79 28.16
CA MET A 110 8.82 -19.22 28.49
C MET A 110 7.45 -19.77 28.10
N THR A 111 6.39 -18.96 28.13
CA THR A 111 5.04 -19.41 27.72
C THR A 111 4.89 -19.43 26.19
N ARG A 112 5.58 -18.57 25.44
CA ARG A 112 5.61 -18.66 23.97
C ARG A 112 6.33 -19.90 23.46
N SER A 113 7.44 -20.32 24.08
CA SER A 113 8.18 -21.50 23.61
C SER A 113 7.44 -22.83 23.80
N ASP A 114 6.36 -22.88 24.59
CA ASP A 114 5.54 -24.08 24.76
C ASP A 114 4.32 -24.12 23.82
N GLN A 115 3.90 -22.96 23.24
CA GLN A 115 2.83 -22.91 22.25
C GLN A 115 3.34 -23.18 20.82
N ASP A 116 4.51 -22.65 20.46
CA ASP A 116 5.12 -22.89 19.15
C ASP A 116 5.42 -24.37 18.89
N ALA A 117 5.65 -25.17 19.95
CA ALA A 117 5.92 -26.61 19.82
C ALA A 117 4.65 -27.49 19.61
N VAL A 118 3.44 -26.95 19.80
CA VAL A 118 2.17 -27.70 19.64
C VAL A 118 1.48 -27.34 18.32
N GLU A 119 1.70 -26.13 17.79
CA GLU A 119 1.16 -25.72 16.48
C GLU A 119 2.03 -26.23 15.31
N GLU A 120 3.36 -26.33 15.46
CA GLU A 120 4.23 -26.87 14.41
C GLU A 120 3.89 -28.33 14.02
N ASP A 121 3.50 -29.17 14.97
CA ASP A 121 3.14 -30.58 14.68
C ASP A 121 1.75 -30.71 14.02
N ALA A 122 0.83 -29.75 14.22
CA ALA A 122 -0.51 -29.78 13.62
C ALA A 122 -0.53 -29.20 12.20
N VAL A 123 0.33 -28.21 11.93
CA VAL A 123 0.47 -27.58 10.60
C VAL A 123 1.33 -28.45 9.69
N ALA A 124 2.36 -29.15 10.23
CA ALA A 124 3.19 -30.07 9.45
C ALA A 124 2.41 -31.27 8.88
N ASP A 125 1.44 -31.81 9.62
CA ASP A 125 0.59 -32.92 9.12
C ASP A 125 -0.48 -32.46 8.11
N ALA A 126 -0.97 -31.22 8.17
CA ALA A 126 -1.91 -30.66 7.20
C ALA A 126 -1.22 -30.28 5.88
N VAL A 127 -0.02 -29.69 5.96
CA VAL A 127 0.79 -29.30 4.77
C VAL A 127 1.34 -30.52 4.02
N GLN A 128 1.58 -31.66 4.67
CA GLN A 128 2.07 -32.87 3.98
C GLN A 128 0.98 -33.63 3.21
N GLN A 129 -0.30 -33.32 3.39
CA GLN A 129 -1.39 -34.01 2.68
C GLN A 129 -1.90 -33.20 1.46
N GLU A 130 -1.62 -31.89 1.37
CA GLU A 130 -1.98 -31.03 0.23
C GLU A 130 -0.86 -30.86 -0.82
N SER A 131 0.38 -31.22 -0.51
CA SER A 131 1.54 -30.97 -1.38
C SER A 131 1.78 -32.02 -2.48
N ALA A 132 0.75 -32.68 -2.97
CA ALA A 132 0.90 -33.70 -4.02
C ALA A 132 0.44 -33.28 -5.43
N ASP A 133 -0.10 -32.05 -5.64
CA ASP A 133 -0.63 -31.67 -6.96
C ASP A 133 -0.41 -30.19 -7.38
N ASP A 134 0.47 -29.44 -6.72
CA ASP A 134 0.73 -28.03 -7.09
C ASP A 134 2.21 -27.81 -7.48
N SER A 135 2.60 -28.32 -8.63
CA SER A 135 3.97 -28.20 -9.17
C SER A 135 4.11 -27.25 -10.35
N SER A 136 3.24 -26.21 -10.49
CA SER A 136 3.31 -25.30 -11.63
C SER A 136 3.82 -23.87 -11.32
N ASP A 137 3.94 -23.45 -10.06
CA ASP A 137 4.24 -22.05 -9.72
C ASP A 137 5.59 -21.82 -8.98
N ALA A 138 6.35 -22.86 -8.69
CA ALA A 138 7.70 -22.69 -8.16
C ALA A 138 8.64 -22.23 -9.28
N LEU A 139 9.36 -21.11 -9.04
CA LEU A 139 10.48 -20.71 -9.91
C LEU A 139 11.40 -21.92 -10.11
N PRO A 140 11.97 -22.09 -11.32
CA PRO A 140 13.01 -23.09 -11.51
C PRO A 140 14.12 -22.91 -10.46
N ASP A 141 14.58 -23.99 -9.84
CA ASP A 141 15.65 -23.97 -8.81
C ASP A 141 16.85 -23.12 -9.22
N SER A 142 17.17 -23.06 -10.52
CA SER A 142 18.24 -22.23 -11.07
C SER A 142 18.00 -20.71 -10.98
N ILE A 143 16.74 -20.26 -10.87
CA ILE A 143 16.41 -18.84 -10.67
C ILE A 143 16.43 -18.50 -9.19
N LEU A 144 15.97 -19.42 -8.33
CA LEU A 144 16.05 -19.25 -6.88
C LEU A 144 17.51 -19.12 -6.42
N ASP A 145 18.43 -19.91 -6.96
CA ASP A 145 19.87 -19.86 -6.65
C ASP A 145 20.53 -18.49 -6.93
N LYS A 146 19.95 -17.67 -7.84
CA LYS A 146 20.42 -16.33 -8.21
C LYS A 146 19.52 -15.22 -7.71
N SER A 147 18.72 -15.50 -6.68
CA SER A 147 17.83 -14.51 -6.08
C SER A 147 18.50 -13.79 -4.91
N ILE A 148 18.24 -12.48 -4.81
CA ILE A 148 18.85 -11.62 -3.80
C ILE A 148 17.86 -10.57 -3.28
N ALA A 149 17.83 -10.39 -1.97
CA ALA A 149 17.27 -9.23 -1.30
C ALA A 149 18.41 -8.38 -0.72
N VAL A 150 18.47 -7.10 -1.08
CA VAL A 150 19.40 -6.15 -0.49
C VAL A 150 18.67 -5.37 0.57
N LEU A 151 18.99 -5.59 1.84
CA LEU A 151 18.34 -4.89 2.96
C LEU A 151 18.79 -3.42 3.03
N PRO A 152 17.95 -2.53 3.61
CA PRO A 152 18.30 -1.14 3.78
C PRO A 152 19.63 -0.97 4.53
N PHE A 153 20.50 -0.10 4.00
CA PHE A 153 21.82 0.11 4.60
C PHE A 153 21.74 0.95 5.88
N GLU A 154 22.42 0.49 6.90
CA GLU A 154 22.54 1.20 8.16
C GLU A 154 23.38 2.50 7.98
N ASN A 155 22.88 3.64 8.45
CA ASN A 155 23.65 4.86 8.51
C ASN A 155 24.53 4.88 9.77
N ARG A 156 25.85 4.71 9.61
CA ARG A 156 26.86 4.81 10.67
C ARG A 156 27.63 6.16 10.66
N SER A 157 27.13 7.14 9.92
CA SER A 157 27.71 8.49 9.88
C SER A 157 27.47 9.23 11.19
N PRO A 158 28.38 10.16 11.59
CA PRO A 158 28.17 11.02 12.76
C PRO A 158 26.95 11.96 12.62
N ASN A 159 26.57 12.30 11.39
CA ASN A 159 25.43 13.14 11.07
C ASN A 159 24.23 12.27 10.70
N ALA A 160 23.10 12.45 11.41
CA ALA A 160 21.86 11.75 11.13
C ALA A 160 21.29 12.11 9.74
N ASP A 161 21.56 13.33 9.25
CA ASP A 161 21.11 13.77 7.91
C ASP A 161 21.77 12.97 6.77
N ASP A 162 22.86 12.24 7.03
CA ASP A 162 23.47 11.34 6.04
C ASP A 162 22.66 10.03 5.82
N ALA A 163 21.54 9.84 6.52
CA ALA A 163 20.67 8.67 6.31
C ALA A 163 20.13 8.60 4.86
N PHE A 164 19.84 9.77 4.24
CA PHE A 164 19.40 9.80 2.83
C PHE A 164 20.49 9.29 1.89
N PHE A 165 21.78 9.55 2.22
CA PHE A 165 22.89 9.05 1.41
C PHE A 165 23.03 7.53 1.51
N ALA A 166 22.89 6.93 2.69
CA ALA A 166 22.90 5.49 2.86
C ALA A 166 21.75 4.82 2.10
N SER A 167 20.54 5.41 2.21
CA SER A 167 19.36 4.98 1.45
C SER A 167 19.53 5.12 -0.07
N GLY A 168 20.20 6.18 -0.52
CA GLY A 168 20.48 6.40 -1.95
C GLY A 168 21.47 5.37 -2.50
N VAL A 169 22.55 5.09 -1.78
CA VAL A 169 23.54 4.06 -2.18
C VAL A 169 22.87 2.67 -2.26
N HIS A 170 21.98 2.35 -1.32
CA HIS A 170 21.18 1.13 -1.34
C HIS A 170 20.29 1.05 -2.60
N ASP A 171 19.54 2.11 -2.89
CA ASP A 171 18.62 2.17 -4.02
C ASP A 171 19.34 2.08 -5.39
N ASP A 172 20.49 2.74 -5.53
CA ASP A 172 21.30 2.64 -6.73
C ASP A 172 21.88 1.25 -6.92
N LEU A 173 22.28 0.58 -5.82
CA LEU A 173 22.75 -0.79 -5.89
C LEU A 173 21.65 -1.74 -6.37
N LEU A 174 20.42 -1.59 -5.84
CA LEU A 174 19.25 -2.32 -6.35
C LEU A 174 19.02 -2.05 -7.84
N THR A 175 19.13 -0.79 -8.27
CA THR A 175 19.00 -0.40 -9.67
C THR A 175 20.09 -1.06 -10.53
N HIS A 176 21.34 -1.14 -10.06
CA HIS A 176 22.43 -1.80 -10.80
C HIS A 176 22.24 -3.31 -10.88
N LEU A 177 21.80 -3.96 -9.79
CA LEU A 177 21.53 -5.40 -9.77
C LEU A 177 20.34 -5.76 -10.67
N SER A 178 19.29 -4.93 -10.71
CA SER A 178 18.11 -5.17 -11.55
C SER A 178 18.38 -5.17 -13.05
N LYS A 179 19.52 -4.62 -13.48
CA LYS A 179 19.99 -4.66 -14.88
C LYS A 179 20.49 -6.04 -15.29
N ILE A 180 20.87 -6.90 -14.35
CA ILE A 180 21.42 -8.22 -14.63
C ILE A 180 20.26 -9.19 -14.89
N ALA A 181 20.12 -9.63 -16.15
CA ALA A 181 18.93 -10.35 -16.60
C ALA A 181 18.72 -11.73 -15.96
N ASP A 182 19.78 -12.42 -15.57
CA ASP A 182 19.71 -13.77 -14.98
C ASP A 182 19.70 -13.77 -13.44
N MET A 183 19.54 -12.59 -12.83
CA MET A 183 19.35 -12.41 -11.38
C MET A 183 17.88 -12.11 -11.07
N HIS A 184 17.42 -12.58 -9.92
CA HIS A 184 16.12 -12.22 -9.36
C HIS A 184 16.37 -11.27 -8.19
N VAL A 185 16.04 -9.99 -8.37
CA VAL A 185 16.37 -8.94 -7.40
C VAL A 185 15.07 -8.42 -6.78
N ILE A 186 14.94 -8.58 -5.48
CA ILE A 186 13.77 -8.08 -4.74
C ILE A 186 13.75 -6.56 -4.75
N SER A 187 12.58 -5.99 -4.98
CA SER A 187 12.37 -4.56 -5.07
C SER A 187 12.69 -3.83 -3.76
N ARG A 188 12.96 -2.54 -3.90
CA ARG A 188 13.14 -1.64 -2.75
C ARG A 188 11.94 -1.66 -1.80
N THR A 189 10.73 -1.70 -2.32
CA THR A 189 9.49 -1.68 -1.55
C THR A 189 9.43 -2.78 -0.52
N SER A 190 9.64 -4.01 -0.96
CA SER A 190 9.56 -5.18 -0.10
C SER A 190 10.68 -5.22 0.94
N VAL A 191 11.87 -4.69 0.65
CA VAL A 191 12.97 -4.73 1.63
C VAL A 191 12.93 -3.59 2.65
N MET A 192 12.24 -2.48 2.38
CA MET A 192 12.22 -1.33 3.28
C MET A 192 11.58 -1.61 4.65
N GLY A 193 10.63 -2.55 4.72
CA GLY A 193 10.02 -2.99 5.97
C GLY A 193 11.00 -3.58 6.98
N TYR A 194 12.19 -4.00 6.54
CA TYR A 194 13.22 -4.62 7.38
C TYR A 194 14.30 -3.66 7.87
N ALA A 195 14.17 -2.35 7.64
CA ALA A 195 15.19 -1.35 8.02
C ALA A 195 15.54 -1.34 9.52
N GLU A 196 14.58 -1.62 10.39
CA GLU A 196 14.74 -1.68 11.85
C GLU A 196 14.25 -3.03 12.41
N SER A 197 14.25 -4.08 11.57
CA SER A 197 13.76 -5.40 11.96
C SER A 197 14.82 -6.16 12.77
N ASP A 198 14.39 -6.80 13.85
CA ASP A 198 15.20 -7.75 14.63
C ASP A 198 15.07 -9.20 14.12
N GLN A 199 14.38 -9.41 12.99
CA GLN A 199 14.22 -10.73 12.39
C GLN A 199 15.57 -11.30 11.93
N LYS A 200 15.68 -12.62 11.91
CA LYS A 200 16.88 -13.30 11.43
C LYS A 200 16.90 -13.35 9.91
N ILE A 201 18.08 -13.31 9.33
CA ILE A 201 18.29 -13.38 7.88
C ILE A 201 17.58 -14.58 7.21
N PRO A 202 17.61 -15.82 7.79
CA PRO A 202 16.87 -16.93 7.22
C PRO A 202 15.33 -16.72 7.17
N ASP A 203 14.78 -16.00 8.15
CA ASP A 203 13.34 -15.72 8.21
C ASP A 203 12.97 -14.68 7.14
N ILE A 204 13.74 -13.57 7.07
CA ILE A 204 13.59 -12.53 6.02
C ILE A 204 13.72 -13.15 4.62
N GLY A 205 14.73 -13.99 4.41
CA GLY A 205 14.97 -14.63 3.11
C GLY A 205 13.82 -15.54 2.68
N ARG A 206 13.21 -16.29 3.63
CA ARG A 206 12.02 -17.12 3.36
C ARG A 206 10.79 -16.29 3.06
N GLU A 207 10.56 -15.21 3.80
CA GLU A 207 9.44 -14.29 3.59
C GLU A 207 9.53 -13.60 2.22
N LEU A 208 10.74 -13.21 1.81
CA LEU A 208 10.99 -12.59 0.51
C LEU A 208 11.20 -13.59 -0.64
N GLY A 209 11.27 -14.89 -0.36
CA GLY A 209 11.44 -15.94 -1.36
C GLY A 209 12.81 -15.91 -2.06
N VAL A 210 13.90 -15.57 -1.35
CA VAL A 210 15.25 -15.45 -1.92
C VAL A 210 16.24 -16.43 -1.31
N ALA A 211 17.24 -16.85 -2.11
CA ALA A 211 18.33 -17.69 -1.64
C ALA A 211 19.43 -16.90 -0.92
N THR A 212 19.55 -15.60 -1.21
CA THR A 212 20.59 -14.77 -0.62
C THR A 212 20.08 -13.43 -0.14
N VAL A 213 20.66 -12.95 0.97
CA VAL A 213 20.37 -11.62 1.52
C VAL A 213 21.67 -10.85 1.63
N MET A 214 21.65 -9.58 1.24
CA MET A 214 22.74 -8.66 1.42
C MET A 214 22.43 -7.63 2.51
N GLU A 215 23.34 -7.49 3.46
CA GLU A 215 23.34 -6.42 4.45
C GLU A 215 24.45 -5.42 4.17
N GLY A 216 24.23 -4.17 4.54
CA GLY A 216 25.21 -3.14 4.37
C GLY A 216 25.14 -2.01 5.40
N ALA A 217 26.25 -1.29 5.53
CA ALA A 217 26.33 -0.09 6.34
C ALA A 217 27.18 0.96 5.64
N VAL A 218 26.75 2.22 5.71
CA VAL A 218 27.42 3.37 5.12
C VAL A 218 27.85 4.32 6.21
N GLN A 219 29.10 4.76 6.15
CA GLN A 219 29.66 5.79 7.03
C GLN A 219 30.29 6.90 6.19
N ARG A 220 29.76 8.10 6.31
CA ARG A 220 30.31 9.34 5.73
C ARG A 220 31.00 10.15 6.80
N ALA A 221 32.26 10.52 6.62
CA ALA A 221 33.03 11.28 7.58
C ALA A 221 34.01 12.24 6.88
N GLY A 222 33.70 13.55 6.89
CA GLY A 222 34.46 14.55 6.15
C GLY A 222 34.44 14.30 4.65
N ASN A 223 35.60 14.07 4.05
CA ASN A 223 35.74 13.76 2.63
C ASN A 223 35.95 12.24 2.35
N ARG A 224 35.55 11.37 3.26
CA ARG A 224 35.66 9.92 3.10
C ARG A 224 34.30 9.24 3.23
N VAL A 225 34.13 8.19 2.46
CA VAL A 225 33.03 7.25 2.56
C VAL A 225 33.59 5.86 2.84
N ARG A 226 32.96 5.16 3.77
CA ARG A 226 33.20 3.74 4.04
C ARG A 226 31.87 2.99 3.89
N ILE A 227 31.90 1.96 3.06
CA ILE A 227 30.75 1.08 2.83
C ILE A 227 31.18 -0.34 3.19
N ASN A 228 30.49 -0.93 4.15
CA ASN A 228 30.65 -2.33 4.53
C ASN A 228 29.48 -3.10 3.94
N VAL A 229 29.75 -4.22 3.30
CA VAL A 229 28.70 -5.07 2.70
C VAL A 229 29.03 -6.53 2.96
N GLN A 230 27.97 -7.33 3.11
CA GLN A 230 28.08 -8.76 3.27
C GLN A 230 26.91 -9.48 2.59
N LEU A 231 27.18 -10.60 1.92
CA LEU A 231 26.22 -11.46 1.27
C LEU A 231 26.09 -12.75 2.05
N ILE A 232 24.89 -13.15 2.38
CA ILE A 232 24.56 -14.24 3.30
C ILE A 232 23.68 -15.27 2.57
N ASP A 233 24.03 -16.54 2.67
CA ASP A 233 23.22 -17.68 2.23
C ASP A 233 22.06 -17.87 3.24
N VAL A 234 20.82 -17.81 2.76
CA VAL A 234 19.62 -17.86 3.60
C VAL A 234 19.44 -19.23 4.26
N GLU A 235 19.74 -20.32 3.53
CA GLU A 235 19.55 -21.68 4.04
C GLU A 235 20.59 -22.06 5.11
N LYS A 236 21.86 -21.61 4.92
CA LYS A 236 22.97 -21.98 5.79
C LYS A 236 23.26 -20.96 6.88
N ASP A 237 22.71 -19.75 6.77
CA ASP A 237 23.06 -18.60 7.61
C ASP A 237 24.58 -18.32 7.64
N ASP A 238 25.24 -18.53 6.50
CA ASP A 238 26.69 -18.40 6.35
C ASP A 238 27.02 -17.24 5.38
N HIS A 239 28.12 -16.52 5.68
CA HIS A 239 28.61 -15.47 4.80
C HIS A 239 29.23 -16.07 3.52
N ILE A 240 28.64 -15.75 2.36
CA ILE A 240 29.19 -16.10 1.04
C ILE A 240 30.34 -15.16 0.68
N TRP A 241 30.16 -13.87 1.00
CA TRP A 241 31.12 -12.82 0.67
C TRP A 241 30.94 -11.62 1.61
N ALA A 242 32.06 -10.93 1.91
CA ALA A 242 32.04 -9.67 2.65
C ALA A 242 33.22 -8.79 2.24
N GLU A 243 33.00 -7.48 2.10
CA GLU A 243 34.02 -6.51 1.71
C GLU A 243 33.82 -5.16 2.40
N ILE A 244 34.92 -4.40 2.51
CA ILE A 244 34.91 -3.03 3.05
C ILE A 244 35.56 -2.09 2.04
N TYR A 245 34.75 -1.15 1.55
CA TYR A 245 35.21 -0.08 0.66
C TYR A 245 35.48 1.18 1.47
N ASP A 246 36.68 1.73 1.39
CA ASP A 246 37.07 2.96 2.07
C ASP A 246 37.77 3.87 1.05
N ARG A 247 37.05 4.91 0.59
CA ARG A 247 37.47 5.79 -0.52
C ARG A 247 37.30 7.27 -0.13
N GLU A 248 37.89 8.14 -0.95
CA GLU A 248 37.55 9.55 -0.94
C GLU A 248 36.13 9.78 -1.41
N LEU A 249 35.39 10.68 -0.78
CA LEU A 249 34.00 10.98 -1.08
C LEU A 249 33.93 11.85 -2.36
N THR A 250 33.79 11.22 -3.49
CA THR A 250 33.53 11.81 -4.80
C THR A 250 32.43 11.02 -5.51
N ALA A 251 31.72 11.63 -6.47
CA ALA A 251 30.71 10.91 -7.25
C ALA A 251 31.33 9.71 -7.98
N ASP A 252 32.49 9.90 -8.63
CA ASP A 252 33.18 8.82 -9.36
C ASP A 252 33.50 7.63 -8.45
N ASN A 253 34.04 7.87 -7.24
CA ASN A 253 34.37 6.79 -6.31
C ASN A 253 33.12 6.06 -5.79
N ILE A 254 31.96 6.75 -5.67
CA ILE A 254 30.71 6.11 -5.29
C ILE A 254 30.25 5.17 -6.39
N PHE A 255 30.20 5.62 -7.64
CA PHE A 255 29.84 4.79 -8.79
C PHE A 255 30.81 3.62 -9.01
N ASP A 256 32.13 3.82 -8.77
CA ASP A 256 33.11 2.74 -8.82
C ASP A 256 32.82 1.68 -7.75
N ILE A 257 32.53 2.08 -6.51
CA ILE A 257 32.18 1.15 -5.43
C ILE A 257 30.89 0.38 -5.78
N GLN A 258 29.86 1.05 -6.26
CA GLN A 258 28.60 0.41 -6.67
C GLN A 258 28.83 -0.62 -7.78
N SER A 259 29.63 -0.28 -8.80
CA SER A 259 30.01 -1.20 -9.88
C SER A 259 30.84 -2.39 -9.36
N GLU A 260 31.79 -2.15 -8.45
CA GLU A 260 32.61 -3.21 -7.82
C GLU A 260 31.74 -4.18 -7.01
N ILE A 261 30.81 -3.66 -6.20
CA ILE A 261 29.86 -4.46 -5.39
C ILE A 261 28.98 -5.31 -6.32
N THR A 262 28.35 -4.69 -7.34
CA THR A 262 27.47 -5.39 -8.28
C THR A 262 28.19 -6.54 -8.98
N LYS A 263 29.43 -6.32 -9.45
CA LYS A 263 30.26 -7.36 -10.08
C LYS A 263 30.65 -8.47 -9.11
N ALA A 264 30.93 -8.13 -7.85
CA ALA A 264 31.27 -9.11 -6.83
C ALA A 264 30.06 -10.01 -6.49
N ILE A 265 28.86 -9.43 -6.38
CA ILE A 265 27.60 -10.15 -6.15
C ILE A 265 27.32 -11.07 -7.36
N ALA A 266 27.34 -10.54 -8.58
CA ALA A 266 27.11 -11.34 -9.78
C ALA A 266 28.08 -12.54 -9.83
N SER A 267 29.36 -12.33 -9.53
CA SER A 267 30.36 -13.40 -9.46
C SER A 267 30.06 -14.42 -8.35
N ALA A 268 29.64 -13.96 -7.16
CA ALA A 268 29.30 -14.83 -6.02
C ALA A 268 28.09 -15.71 -6.31
N LEU A 269 27.11 -15.19 -7.06
CA LEU A 269 25.90 -15.90 -7.47
C LEU A 269 26.03 -16.62 -8.82
N ASN A 270 27.26 -16.72 -9.38
CA ASN A 270 27.52 -17.33 -10.67
C ASN A 270 26.68 -16.75 -11.82
N SER A 271 26.32 -15.46 -11.72
CA SER A 271 25.67 -14.72 -12.80
C SER A 271 26.69 -14.21 -13.80
N VAL A 272 26.31 -14.28 -15.07
CA VAL A 272 27.19 -13.86 -16.18
C VAL A 272 26.80 -12.46 -16.62
N LEU A 273 27.72 -11.51 -16.47
CA LEU A 273 27.54 -10.15 -16.99
C LEU A 273 27.76 -10.15 -18.51
N SER A 274 26.81 -9.62 -19.26
CA SER A 274 26.96 -9.35 -20.68
C SER A 274 27.81 -8.11 -20.92
N ASP A 275 28.31 -7.93 -22.15
CA ASP A 275 29.02 -6.70 -22.56
C ASP A 275 28.12 -5.46 -22.38
N SER A 276 26.79 -5.61 -22.52
CA SER A 276 25.81 -4.56 -22.27
C SER A 276 25.74 -4.20 -20.79
N ASP A 277 25.68 -5.21 -19.91
CA ASP A 277 25.63 -4.99 -18.46
C ASP A 277 26.89 -4.27 -17.97
N GLU A 278 28.08 -4.68 -18.49
CA GLU A 278 29.35 -4.03 -18.16
C GLU A 278 29.38 -2.56 -18.63
N ALA A 279 28.81 -2.27 -19.80
CA ALA A 279 28.74 -0.92 -20.33
C ALA A 279 27.77 -0.03 -19.48
N GLU A 280 26.64 -0.58 -19.05
CA GLU A 280 25.70 0.10 -18.16
C GLU A 280 26.32 0.41 -16.78
N LEU A 281 26.99 -0.58 -16.18
CA LEU A 281 27.69 -0.40 -14.89
C LEU A 281 28.85 0.61 -14.97
N ALA A 282 29.35 0.89 -16.15
CA ALA A 282 30.41 1.89 -16.37
C ALA A 282 29.87 3.31 -16.54
N LYS A 283 28.56 3.53 -16.69
CA LYS A 283 27.96 4.88 -16.83
C LYS A 283 28.20 5.73 -15.58
N ARG A 284 28.34 7.02 -15.80
CA ARG A 284 28.51 8.04 -14.75
C ARG A 284 27.52 9.16 -15.03
N PRO A 285 26.31 9.08 -14.44
CA PRO A 285 25.23 10.03 -14.69
C PRO A 285 25.59 11.49 -14.37
N THR A 286 26.42 11.72 -13.35
CA THR A 286 26.95 13.02 -12.98
C THR A 286 28.35 12.89 -12.34
N GLN A 287 29.19 13.91 -12.47
CA GLN A 287 30.46 14.05 -11.73
C GLN A 287 30.34 15.01 -10.54
N ASN A 288 29.17 15.63 -10.37
CA ASN A 288 28.91 16.60 -9.31
C ASN A 288 28.29 15.92 -8.08
N LEU A 289 29.06 15.82 -7.00
CA LEU A 289 28.61 15.17 -5.76
C LEU A 289 27.36 15.85 -5.17
N ALA A 290 27.25 17.20 -5.25
CA ALA A 290 26.06 17.89 -4.73
C ALA A 290 24.83 17.59 -5.59
N ALA A 291 25.00 17.47 -6.93
CA ALA A 291 23.91 17.02 -7.80
C ALA A 291 23.48 15.58 -7.46
N PHE A 292 24.43 14.70 -7.22
CA PHE A 292 24.17 13.32 -6.81
C PHE A 292 23.44 13.26 -5.46
N ASP A 293 23.91 13.98 -4.44
CA ASP A 293 23.29 14.03 -3.12
C ASP A 293 21.82 14.51 -3.22
N ALA A 294 21.55 15.56 -3.97
CA ALA A 294 20.20 16.08 -4.19
C ALA A 294 19.31 15.09 -4.97
N PHE A 295 19.87 14.42 -5.97
CA PHE A 295 19.19 13.39 -6.75
C PHE A 295 18.75 12.22 -5.86
N MET A 296 19.64 11.74 -4.98
CA MET A 296 19.31 10.68 -4.01
C MET A 296 18.19 11.09 -3.05
N ALA A 297 18.23 12.34 -2.55
CA ALA A 297 17.15 12.87 -1.71
C ALA A 297 15.80 12.91 -2.47
N GLY A 298 15.82 13.27 -3.77
CA GLY A 298 14.65 13.24 -4.64
C GLY A 298 14.09 11.83 -4.84
N LYS A 299 14.95 10.85 -5.12
CA LYS A 299 14.56 9.42 -5.26
C LYS A 299 13.87 8.91 -3.98
N LEU A 300 14.39 9.26 -2.81
CA LEU A 300 13.78 8.86 -1.54
C LEU A 300 12.38 9.42 -1.34
N LYS A 301 12.08 10.61 -1.88
CA LYS A 301 10.76 11.25 -1.81
C LYS A 301 9.81 10.81 -2.93
N ALA A 302 10.36 10.40 -4.07
CA ALA A 302 9.57 9.95 -5.23
C ALA A 302 8.92 8.57 -5.04
N VAL A 303 8.97 7.99 -3.83
CA VAL A 303 8.35 6.69 -3.53
C VAL A 303 6.83 6.84 -3.58
N ILE A 304 6.19 6.19 -4.56
CA ILE A 304 4.77 6.33 -4.93
C ILE A 304 3.81 5.86 -3.82
N TYR A 305 4.31 5.12 -2.84
CA TYR A 305 3.49 4.50 -1.79
C TYR A 305 2.88 5.50 -0.81
N GLU A 306 3.50 6.67 -0.64
CA GLU A 306 2.85 7.81 0.01
C GLU A 306 2.04 8.58 -1.04
N ARG A 307 0.87 8.05 -1.42
CA ARG A 307 -0.04 8.70 -2.39
C ARG A 307 -0.45 10.07 -1.88
N GLY A 308 0.15 11.13 -2.44
CA GLY A 308 -0.16 12.50 -2.06
C GLY A 308 0.72 13.54 -2.75
N ALA A 309 0.26 14.79 -2.77
CA ALA A 309 1.00 15.88 -3.40
C ALA A 309 2.32 16.21 -2.68
N THR A 310 2.35 16.13 -1.35
CA THR A 310 3.48 16.58 -0.54
C THR A 310 4.80 15.84 -0.85
N PRO A 311 4.86 14.48 -0.86
CA PRO A 311 6.10 13.79 -1.19
C PRO A 311 6.53 14.01 -2.64
N MET A 312 5.59 14.07 -3.58
CA MET A 312 5.90 14.31 -4.99
C MET A 312 6.44 15.71 -5.24
N LEU A 313 5.88 16.75 -4.60
CA LEU A 313 6.41 18.12 -4.65
C LEU A 313 7.80 18.21 -4.04
N ALA A 314 8.05 17.54 -2.90
CA ALA A 314 9.38 17.49 -2.29
C ALA A 314 10.40 16.79 -3.20
N ALA A 315 10.02 15.71 -3.89
CA ALA A 315 10.87 15.05 -4.89
C ALA A 315 11.24 16.00 -6.03
N ILE A 316 10.26 16.73 -6.57
CA ILE A 316 10.48 17.74 -7.63
C ILE A 316 11.46 18.82 -7.17
N GLU A 317 11.37 19.31 -5.93
CA GLU A 317 12.31 20.31 -5.38
C GLU A 317 13.73 19.76 -5.34
N HIS A 318 13.95 18.53 -4.87
CA HIS A 318 15.27 17.91 -4.85
C HIS A 318 15.82 17.63 -6.25
N PHE A 319 15.00 17.21 -7.20
CA PHE A 319 15.44 17.08 -8.59
C PHE A 319 15.76 18.44 -9.23
N ASN A 320 15.05 19.53 -8.90
CA ASN A 320 15.42 20.87 -9.31
C ASN A 320 16.77 21.30 -8.73
N GLU A 321 17.06 20.96 -7.48
CA GLU A 321 18.36 21.19 -6.84
C GLU A 321 19.48 20.41 -7.55
N ALA A 322 19.26 19.12 -7.84
CA ALA A 322 20.19 18.29 -8.61
C ALA A 322 20.52 18.91 -9.98
N ILE A 323 19.51 19.34 -10.72
CA ILE A 323 19.63 19.99 -12.01
C ILE A 323 20.33 21.37 -11.91
N ALA A 324 20.12 22.10 -10.82
CA ALA A 324 20.81 23.37 -10.58
C ALA A 324 22.33 23.17 -10.37
N HIS A 325 22.72 22.06 -9.75
CA HIS A 325 24.13 21.67 -9.55
C HIS A 325 24.76 21.06 -10.80
N ASP A 326 23.99 20.31 -11.60
CA ASP A 326 24.43 19.72 -12.89
C ASP A 326 23.31 19.81 -13.94
N PRO A 327 23.31 20.85 -14.79
CA PRO A 327 22.28 21.04 -15.82
C PRO A 327 22.25 19.98 -16.93
N GLU A 328 23.24 19.08 -17.00
CA GLU A 328 23.30 17.98 -17.96
C GLU A 328 22.90 16.63 -17.34
N PHE A 329 22.47 16.60 -16.07
CA PHE A 329 22.04 15.39 -15.37
C PHE A 329 20.68 14.91 -15.89
N GLY A 330 20.68 14.10 -16.94
CA GLY A 330 19.50 13.65 -17.67
C GLY A 330 18.50 12.84 -16.82
N GLU A 331 19.00 11.92 -15.97
CA GLU A 331 18.17 11.09 -15.11
C GLU A 331 17.41 11.91 -14.05
N ALA A 332 17.99 13.04 -13.60
CA ALA A 332 17.27 13.96 -12.69
C ALA A 332 16.07 14.62 -13.40
N TYR A 333 16.20 14.96 -14.68
CA TYR A 333 15.06 15.42 -15.47
C TYR A 333 14.01 14.32 -15.67
N ALA A 334 14.42 13.07 -15.90
CA ALA A 334 13.52 11.95 -16.10
C ALA A 334 12.66 11.68 -14.85
N LEU A 335 13.28 11.60 -13.66
CA LEU A 335 12.56 11.35 -12.41
C LEU A 335 11.73 12.57 -11.95
N ARG A 336 12.17 13.79 -12.28
CA ARG A 336 11.32 14.97 -12.12
C ARG A 336 10.05 14.89 -12.97
N ALA A 337 10.19 14.51 -14.25
CA ALA A 337 9.06 14.29 -15.14
C ALA A 337 8.10 13.24 -14.57
N TYR A 338 8.60 12.11 -14.11
CA TYR A 338 7.81 11.07 -13.50
C TYR A 338 7.01 11.59 -12.28
N SER A 339 7.65 12.34 -11.38
CA SER A 339 6.98 12.94 -10.23
C SER A 339 5.88 13.95 -10.64
N GLN A 340 6.10 14.72 -11.71
CA GLN A 340 5.11 15.63 -12.28
C GLN A 340 3.92 14.91 -12.92
N ILE A 341 4.17 13.79 -13.61
CA ILE A 341 3.13 12.92 -14.17
C ILE A 341 2.31 12.27 -13.05
N ALA A 342 2.97 11.83 -11.98
CA ALA A 342 2.32 11.27 -10.81
C ALA A 342 1.42 12.28 -10.08
N LEU A 343 1.85 13.54 -9.96
CA LEU A 343 1.00 14.64 -9.46
C LEU A 343 -0.26 14.80 -10.32
N HIS A 344 -0.12 14.81 -11.64
CA HIS A 344 -1.26 14.88 -12.55
C HIS A 344 -2.24 13.71 -12.33
N TRP A 345 -1.73 12.50 -12.12
CA TRP A 345 -2.55 11.30 -12.04
C TRP A 345 -3.18 11.06 -10.66
N TYR A 346 -2.45 11.35 -9.58
CA TYR A 346 -2.86 10.97 -8.22
C TYR A 346 -3.41 12.12 -7.38
N THR A 347 -3.30 13.38 -7.82
CA THR A 347 -3.64 14.52 -6.96
C THR A 347 -4.42 15.60 -7.69
N PRO A 348 -5.32 16.34 -7.02
CA PRO A 348 -5.97 17.54 -7.57
C PRO A 348 -5.06 18.77 -7.48
N GLU A 349 -3.73 18.61 -7.36
CA GLU A 349 -2.79 19.71 -7.18
C GLU A 349 -2.84 20.67 -8.39
N PRO A 350 -3.09 21.98 -8.17
CA PRO A 350 -3.21 22.93 -9.25
C PRO A 350 -1.91 23.08 -10.05
N GLY A 351 -2.01 23.07 -11.38
CA GLY A 351 -0.88 23.28 -12.27
C GLY A 351 -1.02 22.50 -13.57
N ASP A 352 -0.29 22.94 -14.59
CA ASP A 352 -0.16 22.19 -15.84
C ASP A 352 1.02 21.21 -15.72
N TRP A 353 0.81 20.14 -14.94
CA TRP A 353 1.83 19.16 -14.65
C TRP A 353 2.25 18.33 -15.86
N LEU A 354 1.36 18.14 -16.84
CA LEU A 354 1.72 17.45 -18.08
C LEU A 354 2.62 18.29 -18.97
N ALA A 355 2.36 19.59 -19.09
CA ALA A 355 3.27 20.48 -19.81
C ALA A 355 4.65 20.55 -19.13
N ALA A 356 4.69 20.66 -17.80
CA ALA A 356 5.94 20.65 -17.04
C ALA A 356 6.70 19.32 -17.21
N ALA A 357 5.99 18.18 -17.21
CA ALA A 357 6.57 16.87 -17.45
C ALA A 357 7.15 16.75 -18.85
N ASN A 358 6.45 17.25 -19.87
CA ASN A 358 6.94 17.27 -21.24
C ASN A 358 8.25 18.06 -21.37
N GLU A 359 8.34 19.25 -20.75
CA GLU A 359 9.59 20.04 -20.73
C GLU A 359 10.74 19.23 -20.08
N SER A 360 10.45 18.54 -18.97
CA SER A 360 11.43 17.69 -18.29
C SER A 360 11.85 16.52 -19.17
N LEU A 361 10.93 15.84 -19.85
CA LEU A 361 11.21 14.74 -20.76
C LEU A 361 12.04 15.15 -21.99
N LEU A 362 11.83 16.35 -22.52
CA LEU A 362 12.65 16.88 -23.60
C LEU A 362 14.12 17.06 -23.18
N MET A 363 14.35 17.47 -21.92
CA MET A 363 15.72 17.58 -21.40
C MET A 363 16.33 16.21 -21.07
N ALA A 364 15.55 15.28 -20.49
CA ALA A 364 15.96 13.92 -20.28
C ALA A 364 16.38 13.24 -21.60
N ALA A 365 15.55 13.36 -22.64
CA ALA A 365 15.85 12.84 -23.97
C ALA A 365 17.08 13.47 -24.63
N ARG A 366 17.44 14.69 -24.23
CA ARG A 366 18.65 15.35 -24.72
C ARG A 366 19.92 14.85 -24.05
N PHE A 367 19.90 14.64 -22.74
CA PHE A 367 21.09 14.36 -21.94
C PHE A 367 21.26 12.87 -21.59
N ALA A 368 20.16 12.13 -21.47
CA ALA A 368 20.14 10.70 -21.18
C ALA A 368 19.06 9.98 -22.00
N PRO A 369 19.13 9.99 -23.37
CA PRO A 369 18.08 9.46 -24.24
C PRO A 369 17.80 7.96 -24.01
N ASP A 370 18.82 7.18 -23.69
CA ASP A 370 18.77 5.73 -23.53
C ASP A 370 18.77 5.29 -22.05
N ALA A 371 18.51 6.23 -21.11
CA ALA A 371 18.43 5.89 -19.71
C ALA A 371 17.08 5.19 -19.42
N ILE A 372 17.12 4.18 -18.56
CA ILE A 372 15.95 3.41 -18.12
C ILE A 372 14.88 4.35 -17.54
N GLU A 373 15.30 5.31 -16.73
CA GLU A 373 14.46 6.32 -16.12
C GLU A 373 13.76 7.21 -17.16
N THR A 374 14.43 7.51 -18.29
CA THR A 374 13.86 8.31 -19.39
C THR A 374 12.76 7.53 -20.10
N HIS A 375 13.01 6.27 -20.43
CA HIS A 375 11.99 5.41 -21.06
C HIS A 375 10.81 5.14 -20.10
N MET A 376 11.08 4.82 -18.84
CA MET A 376 10.06 4.63 -17.82
C MET A 376 9.17 5.89 -17.66
N ALA A 377 9.75 7.08 -17.53
CA ALA A 377 9.00 8.31 -17.39
C ALA A 377 8.18 8.65 -18.64
N ARG A 378 8.70 8.38 -19.87
CA ARG A 378 7.95 8.52 -21.12
C ARG A 378 6.82 7.51 -21.22
N GLY A 379 7.03 6.27 -20.78
CA GLY A 379 5.98 5.26 -20.69
C GLY A 379 4.80 5.76 -19.84
N TYR A 380 5.06 6.25 -18.64
CA TYR A 380 4.02 6.82 -17.78
C TYR A 380 3.42 8.13 -18.34
N TYR A 381 4.18 8.96 -19.05
CA TYR A 381 3.66 10.14 -19.74
C TYR A 381 2.62 9.77 -20.80
N HIS A 382 2.90 8.75 -21.60
CA HIS A 382 1.93 8.22 -22.56
C HIS A 382 0.75 7.55 -21.87
N TYR A 383 0.99 6.78 -20.80
CA TYR A 383 -0.05 6.03 -20.10
C TYR A 383 -0.97 6.96 -19.29
N TRP A 384 -0.44 7.65 -18.28
CA TRP A 384 -1.25 8.48 -17.37
C TRP A 384 -1.62 9.84 -17.97
N GLY A 385 -0.73 10.41 -18.79
CA GLY A 385 -0.94 11.73 -19.36
C GLY A 385 -1.83 11.74 -20.60
N HIS A 386 -1.74 10.69 -21.41
CA HIS A 386 -2.37 10.67 -22.74
C HIS A 386 -3.24 9.46 -23.02
N LEU A 387 -3.29 8.47 -22.14
CA LEU A 387 -3.99 7.19 -22.32
C LEU A 387 -3.62 6.49 -23.66
N ASP A 388 -2.37 6.71 -24.10
CA ASP A 388 -1.82 6.08 -25.30
C ASP A 388 -1.06 4.82 -24.90
N TYR A 389 -1.80 3.73 -24.75
CA TYR A 389 -1.30 2.46 -24.24
C TYR A 389 -0.28 1.80 -25.18
N VAL A 390 -0.36 2.07 -26.48
CA VAL A 390 0.58 1.53 -27.48
C VAL A 390 1.94 2.23 -27.36
N ALA A 391 1.94 3.55 -27.29
CA ALA A 391 3.18 4.30 -27.10
C ALA A 391 3.79 4.04 -25.71
N ALA A 392 2.95 3.89 -24.67
CA ALA A 392 3.40 3.56 -23.33
C ALA A 392 4.11 2.19 -23.30
N ASP A 393 3.49 1.17 -23.90
CA ASP A 393 4.04 -0.19 -23.99
C ASP A 393 5.43 -0.22 -24.65
N ALA A 394 5.60 0.51 -25.77
CA ALA A 394 6.86 0.60 -26.47
C ALA A 394 7.99 1.22 -25.61
N GLU A 395 7.67 2.25 -24.83
CA GLU A 395 8.64 2.89 -23.94
C GLU A 395 8.97 1.99 -22.72
N PHE A 396 7.98 1.30 -22.15
CA PHE A 396 8.23 0.33 -21.08
C PHE A 396 9.07 -0.87 -21.58
N GLU A 397 8.85 -1.34 -22.79
CA GLU A 397 9.70 -2.37 -23.40
C GLU A 397 11.17 -1.95 -23.46
N LEU A 398 11.44 -0.72 -23.94
CA LEU A 398 12.81 -0.17 -23.99
C LEU A 398 13.43 -0.04 -22.58
N ALA A 399 12.63 0.32 -21.57
CA ALA A 399 13.11 0.34 -20.19
C ALA A 399 13.48 -1.08 -19.69
N LEU A 400 12.67 -2.09 -20.04
CA LEU A 400 12.89 -3.49 -19.66
C LEU A 400 14.02 -4.17 -20.44
N GLU A 401 14.30 -3.74 -21.68
CA GLU A 401 15.51 -4.16 -22.40
C GLU A 401 16.77 -3.74 -21.63
N GLY A 402 16.77 -2.57 -21.00
CA GLY A 402 17.88 -2.06 -20.18
C GLY A 402 17.90 -2.60 -18.74
N SER A 403 16.76 -2.98 -18.19
CA SER A 403 16.62 -3.49 -16.81
C SER A 403 15.43 -4.43 -16.70
N PRO A 404 15.60 -5.74 -16.94
CA PRO A 404 14.53 -6.73 -16.97
C PRO A 404 13.77 -6.89 -15.64
N ASN A 405 14.40 -6.54 -14.51
CA ASN A 405 13.83 -6.63 -13.17
C ASN A 405 13.31 -5.27 -12.64
N TYR A 406 13.13 -4.27 -13.52
CA TYR A 406 12.67 -2.95 -13.08
C TYR A 406 11.17 -2.92 -12.85
N VAL A 407 10.76 -3.15 -11.61
CA VAL A 407 9.36 -3.34 -11.19
C VAL A 407 8.43 -2.20 -11.64
N LEU A 408 8.88 -0.95 -11.63
CA LEU A 408 8.08 0.19 -12.10
C LEU A 408 7.75 0.08 -13.61
N ALA A 409 8.68 -0.38 -14.42
CA ALA A 409 8.43 -0.59 -15.85
C ALA A 409 7.56 -1.83 -16.09
N ILE A 410 7.77 -2.92 -15.33
CA ILE A 410 6.94 -4.12 -15.38
C ILE A 410 5.48 -3.77 -15.05
N GLY A 411 5.25 -3.05 -13.95
CA GLY A 411 3.91 -2.60 -13.55
C GLY A 411 3.27 -1.69 -14.58
N GLY A 412 4.01 -0.69 -15.09
CA GLY A 412 3.53 0.21 -16.13
C GLY A 412 3.13 -0.53 -17.40
N LYS A 413 3.96 -1.49 -17.85
CA LYS A 413 3.67 -2.35 -19.01
C LYS A 413 2.46 -3.25 -18.76
N ALA A 414 2.37 -3.88 -17.59
CA ALA A 414 1.24 -4.72 -17.22
C ALA A 414 -0.09 -3.94 -17.26
N PHE A 415 -0.11 -2.74 -16.69
CA PHE A 415 -1.31 -1.90 -16.68
C PHE A 415 -1.66 -1.37 -18.08
N ALA A 416 -0.66 -0.99 -18.89
CA ALA A 416 -0.89 -0.59 -20.28
C ALA A 416 -1.42 -1.76 -21.12
N ALA A 417 -0.87 -2.97 -20.95
CA ALA A 417 -1.35 -4.18 -21.60
C ALA A 417 -2.81 -4.51 -21.22
N ARG A 418 -3.15 -4.41 -19.92
CA ARG A 418 -4.52 -4.59 -19.40
C ARG A 418 -5.51 -3.63 -20.08
N ARG A 419 -5.17 -2.35 -20.13
CA ARG A 419 -5.99 -1.32 -20.78
C ARG A 419 -6.09 -1.49 -22.29
N ALA A 420 -5.07 -2.07 -22.93
CA ALA A 420 -5.08 -2.42 -24.34
C ALA A 420 -5.80 -3.75 -24.65
N GLY A 421 -6.37 -4.44 -23.65
CA GLY A 421 -7.08 -5.71 -23.82
C GLY A 421 -6.19 -6.95 -23.94
N ARG A 422 -4.88 -6.82 -23.69
CA ARG A 422 -3.91 -7.93 -23.68
C ARG A 422 -3.83 -8.54 -22.28
N PHE A 423 -4.95 -9.13 -21.83
CA PHE A 423 -5.17 -9.54 -20.46
C PHE A 423 -4.19 -10.63 -19.99
N GLU A 424 -3.93 -11.66 -20.81
CA GLU A 424 -2.99 -12.73 -20.44
C GLU A 424 -1.56 -12.22 -20.28
N GLU A 425 -1.12 -11.31 -21.15
CA GLU A 425 0.17 -10.64 -21.01
C GLU A 425 0.21 -9.81 -19.73
N ALA A 426 -0.85 -9.08 -19.43
CA ALA A 426 -0.94 -8.27 -18.20
C ALA A 426 -0.84 -9.14 -16.93
N ILE A 427 -1.56 -10.27 -16.88
CA ILE A 427 -1.50 -11.22 -15.76
C ILE A 427 -0.08 -11.77 -15.62
N THR A 428 0.53 -12.26 -16.70
CA THR A 428 1.90 -12.78 -16.67
C THR A 428 2.91 -11.74 -16.13
N LEU A 429 2.77 -10.47 -16.56
CA LEU A 429 3.63 -9.39 -16.06
C LEU A 429 3.36 -9.06 -14.58
N MET A 430 2.09 -9.10 -14.15
CA MET A 430 1.74 -8.91 -12.74
C MET A 430 2.28 -10.05 -11.87
N GLU A 431 2.24 -11.30 -12.32
CA GLU A 431 2.86 -12.43 -11.64
C GLU A 431 4.38 -12.27 -11.52
N VAL A 432 5.06 -11.78 -12.58
CA VAL A 432 6.49 -11.41 -12.47
C VAL A 432 6.67 -10.31 -11.43
N GLY A 433 5.82 -9.28 -11.47
CA GLY A 433 5.86 -8.17 -10.52
C GLY A 433 5.68 -8.60 -9.07
N THR A 434 4.75 -9.52 -8.78
CA THR A 434 4.54 -10.03 -7.42
C THR A 434 5.70 -10.85 -6.90
N ARG A 435 6.44 -11.53 -7.77
CA ARG A 435 7.66 -12.24 -7.38
C ARG A 435 8.82 -11.29 -7.06
N LEU A 436 8.98 -10.21 -7.86
CA LEU A 436 10.04 -9.21 -7.64
C LEU A 436 9.70 -8.23 -6.51
N ASP A 437 8.43 -8.05 -6.21
CA ASP A 437 7.93 -7.17 -5.15
C ASP A 437 6.87 -7.89 -4.30
N PRO A 438 7.27 -8.91 -3.52
CA PRO A 438 6.35 -9.81 -2.81
C PRO A 438 5.50 -9.11 -1.73
N LEU A 439 5.88 -7.92 -1.27
CA LEU A 439 5.10 -7.13 -0.32
C LEU A 439 4.33 -5.97 -0.97
N SER A 440 4.28 -5.91 -2.30
CA SER A 440 3.53 -4.87 -3.02
C SER A 440 2.03 -5.12 -3.01
N MET A 441 1.30 -4.40 -2.17
CA MET A 441 -0.17 -4.43 -2.18
C MET A 441 -0.75 -4.04 -3.55
N ASP A 442 -0.17 -3.06 -4.24
CA ASP A 442 -0.63 -2.61 -5.56
C ASP A 442 -0.51 -3.69 -6.62
N MET A 443 0.59 -4.45 -6.62
CA MET A 443 0.82 -5.51 -7.62
C MET A 443 -0.05 -6.72 -7.35
N HIS A 444 -0.10 -7.19 -6.10
CA HIS A 444 -0.99 -8.29 -5.71
C HIS A 444 -2.46 -7.91 -5.91
N GLY A 445 -2.87 -6.72 -5.48
CA GLY A 445 -4.24 -6.24 -5.68
C GLY A 445 -4.63 -6.18 -7.14
N SER A 446 -3.76 -5.67 -8.01
CA SER A 446 -4.01 -5.59 -9.46
C SER A 446 -4.08 -6.97 -10.12
N LEU A 447 -3.28 -7.94 -9.68
CA LEU A 447 -3.34 -9.32 -10.15
C LEU A 447 -4.68 -9.96 -9.76
N ILE A 448 -5.04 -9.90 -8.48
CA ILE A 448 -6.29 -10.47 -7.94
C ILE A 448 -7.50 -9.84 -8.63
N GLU A 449 -7.53 -8.51 -8.73
CA GLU A 449 -8.57 -7.76 -9.41
C GLU A 449 -8.71 -8.19 -10.89
N SER A 450 -7.59 -8.35 -11.58
CA SER A 450 -7.59 -8.74 -13.00
C SER A 450 -8.13 -10.16 -13.18
N LEU A 451 -7.70 -11.11 -12.34
CA LEU A 451 -8.18 -12.48 -12.36
C LEU A 451 -9.69 -12.55 -12.06
N ALA A 452 -10.13 -11.88 -10.98
CA ALA A 452 -11.54 -11.84 -10.62
C ALA A 452 -12.39 -11.18 -11.70
N GLY A 453 -11.91 -10.08 -12.28
CA GLY A 453 -12.59 -9.37 -13.36
C GLY A 453 -12.79 -10.23 -14.62
N LEU A 454 -11.85 -11.10 -14.91
CA LEU A 454 -11.91 -12.04 -16.05
C LEU A 454 -12.68 -13.33 -15.76
N GLY A 455 -13.25 -13.47 -14.56
CA GLY A 455 -13.99 -14.67 -14.15
C GLY A 455 -13.10 -15.85 -13.75
N ARG A 456 -11.79 -15.64 -13.57
CA ARG A 456 -10.82 -16.65 -13.10
C ARG A 456 -10.82 -16.70 -11.56
N PHE A 457 -11.98 -17.02 -10.97
CA PHE A 457 -12.25 -16.84 -9.55
C PHE A 457 -11.37 -17.72 -8.65
N ASP A 458 -11.16 -19.00 -9.01
CA ASP A 458 -10.30 -19.91 -8.24
C ASP A 458 -8.85 -19.42 -8.23
N GLU A 459 -8.36 -18.88 -9.32
CA GLU A 459 -7.01 -18.31 -9.41
C GLU A 459 -6.89 -16.99 -8.63
N ALA A 460 -7.95 -16.15 -8.64
CA ALA A 460 -8.00 -14.94 -7.83
C ALA A 460 -7.94 -15.27 -6.33
N GLU A 461 -8.70 -16.28 -5.89
CA GLU A 461 -8.69 -16.74 -4.50
C GLU A 461 -7.33 -17.33 -4.12
N ALA A 462 -6.72 -18.14 -4.97
CA ALA A 462 -5.39 -18.67 -4.76
C ALA A 462 -4.32 -17.55 -4.67
N ALA A 463 -4.40 -16.54 -5.57
CA ALA A 463 -3.51 -15.38 -5.53
C ALA A 463 -3.68 -14.57 -4.23
N TYR A 464 -4.92 -14.37 -3.78
CA TYR A 464 -5.21 -13.70 -2.51
C TYR A 464 -4.67 -14.47 -1.31
N ALA A 465 -4.88 -15.78 -1.25
CA ALA A 465 -4.37 -16.62 -0.18
C ALA A 465 -2.83 -16.62 -0.11
N ARG A 466 -2.15 -16.64 -1.27
CA ARG A 466 -0.68 -16.50 -1.31
C ARG A 466 -0.23 -15.13 -0.79
N ALA A 467 -0.88 -14.07 -1.22
CA ALA A 467 -0.51 -12.71 -0.82
C ALA A 467 -0.74 -12.46 0.69
N THR A 468 -1.84 -12.95 1.26
CA THR A 468 -2.16 -12.77 2.70
C THR A 468 -1.30 -13.61 3.63
N ALA A 469 -0.57 -14.59 3.13
CA ALA A 469 0.43 -15.30 3.90
C ALA A 469 1.60 -14.39 4.35
N THR A 470 1.85 -13.29 3.62
CA THR A 470 2.91 -12.31 3.92
C THR A 470 2.38 -10.90 4.14
N ILE A 471 1.30 -10.50 3.47
CA ILE A 471 0.69 -9.16 3.55
C ILE A 471 -0.60 -9.24 4.38
N VAL A 472 -0.48 -9.07 5.68
CA VAL A 472 -1.61 -9.18 6.63
C VAL A 472 -2.70 -8.13 6.38
N THR A 473 -2.34 -6.98 5.81
CA THR A 473 -3.26 -5.85 5.58
C THR A 473 -3.80 -5.77 4.15
N LEU A 474 -3.74 -6.87 3.39
CA LEU A 474 -4.28 -6.88 2.02
C LEU A 474 -5.81 -6.84 2.06
N ASP A 475 -6.38 -5.89 1.34
CA ASP A 475 -7.82 -5.64 1.29
C ASP A 475 -8.61 -6.86 0.75
N PRO A 476 -9.49 -7.49 1.56
CA PRO A 476 -10.27 -8.65 1.12
C PRO A 476 -11.32 -8.29 0.06
N THR A 477 -11.63 -7.02 -0.16
CA THR A 477 -12.55 -6.58 -1.21
C THR A 477 -12.08 -6.98 -2.60
N LEU A 478 -10.76 -7.10 -2.80
CA LEU A 478 -10.15 -7.54 -4.05
C LEU A 478 -10.62 -8.93 -4.51
N VAL A 479 -10.86 -9.85 -3.57
CA VAL A 479 -11.27 -11.23 -3.85
C VAL A 479 -12.73 -11.50 -3.52
N SER A 480 -13.36 -10.65 -2.71
CA SER A 480 -14.75 -10.87 -2.25
C SER A 480 -15.75 -10.88 -3.40
N LEU A 481 -15.46 -10.21 -4.51
CA LEU A 481 -16.23 -10.34 -5.75
C LEU A 481 -16.22 -11.78 -6.28
N ALA A 482 -15.10 -12.48 -6.22
CA ALA A 482 -15.02 -13.89 -6.61
C ALA A 482 -15.91 -14.75 -5.69
N TRP A 483 -15.91 -14.54 -4.39
CA TRP A 483 -16.78 -15.27 -3.45
C TRP A 483 -18.26 -15.02 -3.70
N VAL A 484 -18.66 -13.77 -3.97
CA VAL A 484 -20.05 -13.47 -4.36
C VAL A 484 -20.46 -14.21 -5.63
N GLN A 485 -19.59 -14.29 -6.63
CA GLN A 485 -19.84 -15.00 -7.88
C GLN A 485 -19.95 -16.52 -7.69
N GLN A 486 -19.21 -17.07 -6.75
CA GLN A 486 -19.28 -18.48 -6.34
C GLN A 486 -20.51 -18.77 -5.45
N GLY A 487 -21.30 -17.74 -5.11
CA GLY A 487 -22.52 -17.86 -4.31
C GLY A 487 -22.30 -17.68 -2.79
N ASP A 488 -21.12 -17.27 -2.35
CA ASP A 488 -20.75 -17.06 -0.95
C ASP A 488 -20.70 -15.58 -0.59
N ALA A 489 -21.84 -14.90 -0.72
CA ALA A 489 -21.98 -13.48 -0.38
C ALA A 489 -21.82 -13.21 1.13
N GLU A 490 -22.10 -14.22 1.98
CA GLU A 490 -21.95 -14.09 3.45
C GLU A 490 -20.47 -14.00 3.83
N ARG A 491 -19.60 -14.84 3.26
CA ARG A 491 -18.14 -14.77 3.44
C ARG A 491 -17.58 -13.43 2.98
N ALA A 492 -18.02 -12.96 1.81
CA ALA A 492 -17.60 -11.66 1.28
C ALA A 492 -17.96 -10.51 2.24
N TRP A 493 -19.16 -10.52 2.79
CA TRP A 493 -19.61 -9.52 3.75
C TRP A 493 -18.81 -9.58 5.05
N GLN A 494 -18.63 -10.77 5.63
CA GLN A 494 -17.85 -10.94 6.87
C GLN A 494 -16.40 -10.45 6.71
N ALA A 495 -15.74 -10.78 5.59
CA ALA A 495 -14.38 -10.33 5.35
C ALA A 495 -14.28 -8.80 5.24
N VAL A 496 -15.27 -8.13 4.65
CA VAL A 496 -15.33 -6.66 4.59
C VAL A 496 -15.62 -6.04 5.96
N GLU A 497 -16.44 -6.68 6.81
CA GLU A 497 -16.72 -6.21 8.17
C GLU A 497 -15.53 -6.34 9.11
N GLU A 498 -14.75 -7.42 8.98
CA GLU A 498 -13.56 -7.69 9.80
C GLU A 498 -12.36 -6.83 9.38
N PHE A 499 -12.39 -6.27 8.18
CA PHE A 499 -11.32 -5.43 7.65
C PHE A 499 -11.44 -4.00 8.16
N GLU A 500 -10.87 -3.71 9.31
CA GLU A 500 -10.74 -2.36 9.87
C GLU A 500 -9.52 -1.64 9.28
N GLU A 501 -9.61 -1.14 8.06
CA GLU A 501 -8.63 -0.18 7.59
C GLU A 501 -9.02 1.25 7.98
N ASP A 502 -8.03 2.08 8.34
CA ASP A 502 -8.17 3.48 8.78
C ASP A 502 -9.07 4.29 7.84
N GLN A 503 -10.39 4.20 8.05
CA GLN A 503 -11.45 5.15 7.65
C GLN A 503 -11.37 5.73 6.23
N ALA A 504 -10.85 4.98 5.25
CA ALA A 504 -10.84 5.42 3.87
C ALA A 504 -12.25 5.40 3.25
N GLU A 505 -12.62 6.44 2.50
CA GLU A 505 -13.92 6.53 1.80
C GLU A 505 -14.18 5.32 0.90
N VAL A 506 -13.15 4.78 0.28
CA VAL A 506 -13.21 3.58 -0.57
C VAL A 506 -13.74 2.39 0.22
N PHE A 507 -13.34 2.22 1.48
CA PHE A 507 -13.84 1.16 2.36
C PHE A 507 -15.37 1.26 2.55
N TYR A 508 -15.89 2.45 2.86
CA TYR A 508 -17.32 2.63 3.06
C TYR A 508 -18.15 2.48 1.78
N LEU A 509 -17.61 2.91 0.65
CA LEU A 509 -18.22 2.66 -0.67
C LEU A 509 -18.30 1.17 -0.95
N THR A 510 -17.18 0.46 -0.81
CA THR A 510 -17.14 -0.99 -1.02
C THR A 510 -18.08 -1.72 -0.07
N ARG A 511 -18.10 -1.35 1.22
CA ARG A 511 -19.01 -1.91 2.21
C ARG A 511 -20.46 -1.73 1.82
N LEU A 512 -20.84 -0.55 1.32
CA LEU A 512 -22.20 -0.30 0.83
C LEU A 512 -22.50 -1.12 -0.44
N ASP A 513 -21.58 -1.22 -1.37
CA ASP A 513 -21.74 -2.03 -2.58
C ASP A 513 -22.03 -3.50 -2.21
N TYR A 514 -21.26 -4.08 -1.27
CA TYR A 514 -21.51 -5.43 -0.78
C TYR A 514 -22.84 -5.57 -0.04
N ALA A 515 -23.22 -4.58 0.76
CA ALA A 515 -24.52 -4.57 1.40
C ALA A 515 -25.66 -4.56 0.36
N LEU A 516 -25.52 -3.77 -0.72
CA LEU A 516 -26.46 -3.76 -1.84
C LEU A 516 -26.50 -5.11 -2.59
N LEU A 517 -25.35 -5.75 -2.79
CA LEU A 517 -25.23 -7.06 -3.41
C LEU A 517 -25.87 -8.16 -2.54
N SER A 518 -25.75 -8.09 -1.22
CA SER A 518 -26.39 -9.02 -0.29
C SER A 518 -27.91 -8.92 -0.33
N ARG A 519 -28.46 -7.76 -0.77
CA ARG A 519 -29.89 -7.43 -0.76
C ARG A 519 -30.54 -7.53 0.61
N ASP A 520 -29.75 -7.58 1.69
CA ASP A 520 -30.24 -7.59 3.05
C ASP A 520 -30.47 -6.15 3.53
N PRO A 521 -31.73 -5.77 3.87
CA PRO A 521 -32.04 -4.41 4.34
C PRO A 521 -31.33 -4.03 5.64
N GLU A 522 -30.88 -5.01 6.43
CA GLU A 522 -30.16 -4.77 7.69
C GLU A 522 -28.71 -4.39 7.39
N ASN A 523 -28.03 -5.12 6.51
CA ASN A 523 -26.69 -4.80 6.03
C ASN A 523 -26.63 -3.44 5.35
N ILE A 524 -27.60 -3.14 4.46
CA ILE A 524 -27.68 -1.84 3.75
C ILE A 524 -27.83 -0.69 4.74
N ARG A 525 -28.71 -0.86 5.73
CA ARG A 525 -28.91 0.17 6.77
C ARG A 525 -27.65 0.38 7.60
N ASP A 526 -27.00 -0.69 8.02
CA ASP A 526 -25.79 -0.65 8.82
C ASP A 526 -24.63 0.01 8.06
N ALA A 527 -24.41 -0.35 6.79
CA ALA A 527 -23.41 0.28 5.94
C ALA A 527 -23.62 1.80 5.79
N LEU A 528 -24.87 2.26 5.66
CA LEU A 528 -25.18 3.71 5.60
C LEU A 528 -25.06 4.42 6.95
N GLU A 529 -25.47 3.79 8.06
CA GLU A 529 -25.46 4.41 9.39
C GLU A 529 -24.03 4.56 9.93
N THR A 530 -23.16 3.62 9.64
CA THR A 530 -21.77 3.62 10.05
C THR A 530 -20.87 4.52 9.19
N TRP A 531 -21.33 4.93 8.01
CA TRP A 531 -20.56 5.81 7.13
C TRP A 531 -20.36 7.19 7.76
N PRO A 532 -19.09 7.66 7.91
CA PRO A 532 -18.82 9.00 8.44
C PRO A 532 -19.23 10.09 7.45
N LYS A 533 -20.31 10.80 7.75
CA LYS A 533 -20.93 11.82 6.86
C LYS A 533 -20.00 12.95 6.39
N ASN A 534 -18.86 13.14 7.08
CA ASN A 534 -17.87 14.17 6.77
C ASN A 534 -16.59 13.59 6.17
N LEU A 535 -16.58 12.30 5.89
CA LEU A 535 -15.41 11.64 5.28
C LEU A 535 -15.24 12.18 3.86
N ARG A 536 -14.02 12.59 3.55
CA ARG A 536 -13.59 13.02 2.20
C ARG A 536 -12.30 12.33 1.85
N SER A 537 -12.27 11.73 0.68
CA SER A 537 -11.05 11.17 0.10
C SER A 537 -10.62 12.01 -1.10
N PRO A 538 -9.30 12.21 -1.31
CA PRO A 538 -8.83 12.88 -2.51
C PRO A 538 -9.35 12.18 -3.77
N GLY A 539 -9.98 12.93 -4.65
CA GLY A 539 -10.46 12.42 -5.93
C GLY A 539 -11.91 11.95 -5.98
N HIS A 540 -12.63 11.91 -4.84
CA HIS A 540 -14.06 11.60 -4.82
C HIS A 540 -14.92 12.85 -4.67
N ALA A 541 -16.16 12.78 -5.17
CA ALA A 541 -17.11 13.88 -5.09
C ALA A 541 -17.47 14.20 -3.65
N PRO A 542 -17.62 15.48 -3.28
CA PRO A 542 -18.11 15.87 -1.95
C PRO A 542 -19.48 15.31 -1.58
N GLU A 543 -20.23 14.85 -2.59
CA GLU A 543 -21.60 14.36 -2.46
C GLU A 543 -21.74 12.84 -2.51
N VAL A 544 -20.62 12.08 -2.54
CA VAL A 544 -20.65 10.60 -2.69
C VAL A 544 -21.61 9.93 -1.70
N TYR A 545 -21.54 10.27 -0.41
CA TYR A 545 -22.46 9.72 0.59
C TYR A 545 -23.94 10.00 0.25
N ASN A 546 -24.26 11.22 -0.19
CA ASN A 546 -25.65 11.59 -0.50
C ASN A 546 -26.13 10.90 -1.77
N ILE A 547 -25.25 10.69 -2.76
CA ILE A 547 -25.53 9.98 -4.01
C ILE A 547 -25.84 8.52 -3.65
N SER A 548 -24.97 7.84 -2.92
CA SER A 548 -25.15 6.45 -2.49
C SER A 548 -26.42 6.27 -1.67
N ARG A 549 -26.73 7.21 -0.76
CA ARG A 549 -27.98 7.21 -0.01
C ARG A 549 -29.21 7.35 -0.92
N GLY A 550 -29.13 8.23 -1.92
CA GLY A 550 -30.22 8.40 -2.90
C GLY A 550 -30.45 7.14 -3.71
N GLU A 551 -29.40 6.42 -4.10
CA GLU A 551 -29.48 5.14 -4.80
C GLU A 551 -30.18 4.07 -3.94
N VAL A 552 -29.80 3.92 -2.69
CA VAL A 552 -30.48 3.03 -1.73
C VAL A 552 -31.97 3.37 -1.60
N MET A 553 -32.34 4.65 -1.57
CA MET A 553 -33.74 5.09 -1.55
C MET A 553 -34.49 4.66 -2.83
N LEU A 554 -33.86 4.76 -4.02
CA LEU A 554 -34.44 4.26 -5.28
C LEU A 554 -34.70 2.76 -5.22
N LEU A 555 -33.71 1.99 -4.78
CA LEU A 555 -33.79 0.53 -4.65
C LEU A 555 -34.84 0.10 -3.60
N SER A 556 -35.07 0.92 -2.59
CA SER A 556 -36.11 0.72 -1.58
C SER A 556 -37.51 1.16 -2.00
N GLY A 557 -37.66 1.69 -3.22
CA GLY A 557 -38.94 2.17 -3.76
C GLY A 557 -39.35 3.58 -3.29
N GLU A 558 -38.46 4.31 -2.62
CA GLU A 558 -38.68 5.70 -2.16
C GLU A 558 -38.39 6.72 -3.28
N THR A 559 -38.89 6.44 -4.49
CA THR A 559 -38.49 7.11 -5.75
C THR A 559 -38.65 8.64 -5.70
N GLU A 560 -39.74 9.17 -5.17
CA GLU A 560 -39.97 10.62 -5.11
C GLU A 560 -39.00 11.32 -4.16
N ALA A 561 -38.70 10.70 -3.00
CA ALA A 561 -37.77 11.24 -2.03
C ALA A 561 -36.32 11.18 -2.55
N ALA A 562 -35.96 10.10 -3.19
CA ALA A 562 -34.67 9.95 -3.86
C ALA A 562 -34.45 11.00 -4.95
N ARG A 563 -35.45 11.18 -5.82
CA ARG A 563 -35.42 12.19 -6.90
C ARG A 563 -35.26 13.59 -6.35
N ALA A 564 -35.99 13.96 -5.30
CA ALA A 564 -35.83 15.26 -4.63
C ALA A 564 -34.42 15.46 -4.05
N LEU A 565 -33.81 14.41 -3.49
CA LEU A 565 -32.44 14.46 -3.00
C LEU A 565 -31.43 14.67 -4.16
N PHE A 566 -31.60 13.97 -5.27
CA PHE A 566 -30.72 14.13 -6.43
C PHE A 566 -30.86 15.49 -7.11
N GLU A 567 -32.05 16.09 -7.16
CA GLU A 567 -32.25 17.47 -7.62
C GLU A 567 -31.54 18.47 -6.71
N GLU A 568 -31.56 18.24 -5.38
CA GLU A 568 -30.83 19.07 -4.42
C GLU A 568 -29.31 18.93 -4.61
N ILE A 569 -28.80 17.70 -4.80
CA ILE A 569 -27.38 17.44 -5.08
C ILE A 569 -26.96 18.16 -6.36
N LYS A 570 -27.74 18.00 -7.44
CA LYS A 570 -27.50 18.67 -8.71
C LYS A 570 -27.42 20.18 -8.57
N ALA A 571 -28.34 20.79 -7.85
CA ALA A 571 -28.33 22.24 -7.61
C ALA A 571 -27.10 22.70 -6.82
N ARG A 572 -26.60 21.90 -5.87
CA ARG A 572 -25.35 22.20 -5.15
C ARG A 572 -24.13 22.11 -6.07
N ILE A 573 -24.07 21.07 -6.90
CA ILE A 573 -23.00 20.87 -7.88
C ILE A 573 -22.97 22.03 -8.89
N ASP A 574 -24.13 22.36 -9.48
CA ASP A 574 -24.27 23.44 -10.47
C ASP A 574 -23.90 24.84 -9.90
N SER A 575 -24.00 25.03 -8.60
CA SER A 575 -23.68 26.28 -7.89
C SER A 575 -22.28 26.29 -7.23
N SER A 576 -21.51 25.22 -7.36
CA SER A 576 -20.20 25.09 -6.72
C SER A 576 -19.12 25.86 -7.48
N ASP A 577 -18.26 26.57 -6.74
CA ASP A 577 -17.03 27.17 -7.28
C ASP A 577 -15.86 26.17 -7.30
N ASP A 578 -16.08 24.93 -6.86
CA ASP A 578 -15.08 23.86 -6.90
C ASP A 578 -14.83 23.47 -8.37
N PRO A 579 -13.58 23.50 -8.85
CA PRO A 579 -13.26 23.08 -10.22
C PRO A 579 -13.54 21.60 -10.48
N TYR A 580 -13.70 20.80 -9.41
CA TYR A 580 -13.97 19.38 -9.47
C TYR A 580 -15.15 18.96 -8.56
N PRO A 581 -16.35 19.51 -8.76
CA PRO A 581 -17.48 19.26 -7.86
C PRO A 581 -17.93 17.81 -7.83
N LEU A 582 -17.60 17.02 -8.86
CA LEU A 582 -17.90 15.60 -9.01
C LEU A 582 -16.64 14.71 -8.82
N GLY A 583 -15.54 15.29 -8.34
CA GLY A 583 -14.25 14.62 -8.24
C GLY A 583 -13.37 14.87 -9.48
N TRP A 584 -12.08 14.63 -9.35
CA TRP A 584 -11.08 14.99 -10.39
C TRP A 584 -10.55 13.78 -11.17
N ARG A 585 -10.84 12.55 -10.75
CA ARG A 585 -10.38 11.34 -11.43
C ARG A 585 -11.32 10.88 -12.56
N PRO A 586 -10.84 9.99 -13.45
CA PRO A 586 -11.70 9.34 -14.46
C PRO A 586 -12.96 8.70 -13.87
N ASN A 587 -12.90 8.17 -12.65
CA ASN A 587 -14.07 7.61 -11.94
C ASN A 587 -15.13 8.66 -11.60
N ALA A 588 -14.77 9.94 -11.54
CA ALA A 588 -15.73 11.05 -11.43
C ALA A 588 -16.59 11.25 -12.68
N MET A 589 -16.21 10.61 -13.81
CA MET A 589 -17.00 10.65 -15.05
C MET A 589 -18.37 9.97 -14.90
N TYR A 590 -18.52 9.06 -13.96
CA TYR A 590 -19.77 8.30 -13.80
C TYR A 590 -20.93 9.18 -13.33
N PHE A 591 -20.72 10.04 -12.37
CA PHE A 591 -21.76 10.91 -11.83
C PHE A 591 -22.39 11.88 -12.85
N PRO A 592 -21.67 12.49 -13.80
CA PRO A 592 -22.29 13.26 -14.87
C PRO A 592 -23.30 12.49 -15.72
N VAL A 593 -23.07 11.17 -15.89
CA VAL A 593 -24.00 10.29 -16.62
C VAL A 593 -25.13 9.77 -15.73
N GLU A 594 -24.83 9.36 -14.51
CA GLU A 594 -25.80 8.77 -13.58
C GLU A 594 -26.78 9.78 -13.02
N LEU A 595 -26.33 10.99 -12.70
CA LEU A 595 -27.17 12.00 -12.06
C LEU A 595 -28.40 12.40 -12.89
N PRO A 596 -28.32 12.64 -14.22
CA PRO A 596 -29.51 12.77 -15.07
C PRO A 596 -30.43 11.55 -15.02
N GLY A 597 -29.86 10.35 -14.96
CA GLY A 597 -30.61 9.08 -14.85
C GLY A 597 -31.44 9.03 -13.58
N TYR A 598 -30.85 9.35 -12.42
CA TYR A 598 -31.52 9.34 -11.12
C TYR A 598 -32.69 10.33 -11.03
N VAL A 599 -32.62 11.48 -11.72
CA VAL A 599 -33.74 12.42 -11.79
C VAL A 599 -34.74 12.13 -12.91
N GLY A 600 -34.48 11.12 -13.74
CA GLY A 600 -35.34 10.70 -14.86
C GLY A 600 -35.22 11.57 -16.11
N ASP A 601 -34.11 12.30 -16.27
CA ASP A 601 -33.81 13.12 -17.44
C ASP A 601 -33.14 12.29 -18.54
N LEU A 602 -33.94 11.60 -19.34
CA LEU A 602 -33.46 10.75 -20.41
C LEU A 602 -32.67 11.52 -21.50
N GLU A 603 -33.04 12.78 -21.79
CA GLU A 603 -32.35 13.60 -22.78
C GLU A 603 -30.97 14.00 -22.23
N GLY A 604 -30.88 14.36 -20.95
CA GLY A 604 -29.62 14.61 -20.26
C GLY A 604 -28.71 13.40 -20.28
N VAL A 605 -29.20 12.19 -19.97
CA VAL A 605 -28.43 10.94 -20.07
C VAL A 605 -27.85 10.75 -21.47
N ARG A 606 -28.69 10.83 -22.51
CA ARG A 606 -28.23 10.64 -23.89
C ARG A 606 -27.16 11.65 -24.31
N ASN A 607 -27.33 12.92 -23.93
CA ASN A 607 -26.38 13.98 -24.28
C ASN A 607 -25.03 13.72 -23.58
N THR A 608 -25.05 13.39 -22.32
CA THR A 608 -23.83 13.10 -21.55
C THR A 608 -23.12 11.87 -22.07
N ILE A 609 -23.85 10.78 -22.35
CA ILE A 609 -23.26 9.59 -22.99
C ILE A 609 -22.58 9.94 -24.30
N ALA A 610 -23.25 10.72 -25.19
CA ALA A 610 -22.68 11.09 -26.47
C ALA A 610 -21.40 11.95 -26.33
N GLU A 611 -21.34 12.86 -25.36
CA GLU A 611 -20.15 13.64 -25.04
C GLU A 611 -18.99 12.75 -24.59
N PHE A 612 -19.25 11.76 -23.72
CA PHE A 612 -18.24 10.82 -23.26
C PHE A 612 -17.76 9.89 -24.37
N GLU A 613 -18.66 9.34 -25.17
CA GLU A 613 -18.29 8.48 -26.31
C GLU A 613 -17.44 9.22 -27.37
N ASP A 614 -17.71 10.52 -27.61
CA ASP A 614 -16.92 11.35 -28.56
C ASP A 614 -15.53 11.68 -28.02
N SER A 615 -15.39 11.87 -26.70
CA SER A 615 -14.13 12.22 -26.06
C SER A 615 -13.24 11.02 -25.71
N ARG A 616 -13.79 9.82 -25.82
CA ARG A 616 -13.21 8.59 -25.28
C ARG A 616 -12.05 8.06 -26.10
N ARG A 617 -11.03 7.54 -25.39
CA ARG A 617 -9.97 6.71 -25.96
C ARG A 617 -10.26 5.23 -25.72
N PRO A 618 -9.83 4.32 -26.61
CA PRO A 618 -10.00 2.88 -26.42
C PRO A 618 -9.33 2.43 -25.10
N ASP A 619 -10.13 1.82 -24.24
CA ASP A 619 -9.69 1.27 -22.96
C ASP A 619 -10.47 -0.02 -22.68
N ALA A 620 -9.89 -1.17 -23.03
CA ALA A 620 -10.57 -2.45 -22.94
C ALA A 620 -10.92 -2.86 -21.51
N TRP A 621 -10.20 -2.33 -20.49
CA TRP A 621 -10.52 -2.58 -19.09
C TRP A 621 -11.65 -1.68 -18.59
N GLY A 622 -11.60 -0.40 -18.90
CA GLY A 622 -12.61 0.58 -18.46
C GLY A 622 -13.88 0.59 -19.30
N GLU A 623 -13.85 0.04 -20.52
CA GLU A 623 -15.00 0.09 -21.44
C GLU A 623 -16.26 -0.59 -20.90
N ILE A 624 -16.10 -1.66 -20.17
CA ILE A 624 -17.20 -2.39 -19.55
C ILE A 624 -17.84 -1.55 -18.44
N ASP A 625 -17.04 -0.89 -17.63
CA ASP A 625 -17.54 -0.02 -16.56
C ASP A 625 -18.32 1.16 -17.11
N ASP A 626 -17.85 1.78 -18.19
CA ASP A 626 -18.56 2.88 -18.84
C ASP A 626 -19.91 2.40 -19.42
N MET A 627 -19.91 1.29 -20.16
CA MET A 627 -21.15 0.73 -20.71
C MET A 627 -22.13 0.31 -19.61
N HIS A 628 -21.63 -0.22 -18.48
CA HIS A 628 -22.46 -0.53 -17.31
C HIS A 628 -23.11 0.73 -16.74
N VAL A 629 -22.34 1.82 -16.54
CA VAL A 629 -22.85 3.09 -16.06
C VAL A 629 -23.88 3.69 -17.02
N TYR A 630 -23.65 3.62 -18.33
CA TYR A 630 -24.60 4.07 -19.34
C TYR A 630 -25.91 3.28 -19.28
N ALA A 631 -25.82 1.95 -19.21
CA ALA A 631 -26.99 1.09 -19.05
C ALA A 631 -27.76 1.39 -17.78
N LYS A 632 -27.06 1.52 -16.62
CA LYS A 632 -27.63 1.87 -15.33
C LYS A 632 -28.38 3.22 -15.37
N ALA A 633 -27.77 4.25 -15.91
CA ALA A 633 -28.39 5.58 -16.04
C ALA A 633 -29.65 5.54 -16.94
N LEU A 634 -29.60 4.80 -18.06
CA LEU A 634 -30.73 4.61 -18.95
C LEU A 634 -31.88 3.84 -18.28
N LEU A 635 -31.58 2.81 -17.46
CA LEU A 635 -32.60 2.10 -16.68
C LEU A 635 -33.31 3.04 -15.70
N TRP A 636 -32.57 3.87 -14.96
CA TRP A 636 -33.15 4.83 -14.05
C TRP A 636 -33.95 5.92 -14.76
N ALA A 637 -33.55 6.31 -15.99
CA ALA A 637 -34.29 7.24 -16.83
C ALA A 637 -35.50 6.61 -17.53
N GLY A 638 -35.72 5.30 -17.37
CA GLY A 638 -36.87 4.59 -17.95
C GLY A 638 -36.73 4.18 -19.39
N ALA A 639 -35.51 3.95 -19.90
CA ALA A 639 -35.20 3.53 -21.26
C ALA A 639 -34.57 2.11 -21.32
N PRO A 640 -35.27 1.05 -20.91
CA PRO A 640 -34.72 -0.30 -20.78
C PRO A 640 -34.21 -0.90 -22.09
N GLU A 641 -34.79 -0.60 -23.24
CA GLU A 641 -34.31 -1.11 -24.52
C GLU A 641 -32.95 -0.52 -24.91
N GLU A 642 -32.73 0.79 -24.67
CA GLU A 642 -31.46 1.44 -24.94
C GLU A 642 -30.38 0.96 -23.94
N ALA A 643 -30.76 0.69 -22.69
CA ALA A 643 -29.87 0.08 -21.71
C ALA A 643 -29.38 -1.30 -22.14
N LEU A 644 -30.32 -2.12 -22.70
CA LEU A 644 -29.97 -3.45 -23.21
C LEU A 644 -29.08 -3.40 -24.47
N ASP A 645 -29.05 -2.30 -25.23
CA ASP A 645 -28.10 -2.14 -26.33
C ASP A 645 -26.65 -2.04 -25.79
N TYR A 646 -26.45 -1.41 -24.65
CA TYR A 646 -25.14 -1.40 -23.97
C TYR A 646 -24.79 -2.76 -23.36
N VAL A 647 -25.77 -3.48 -22.82
CA VAL A 647 -25.54 -4.86 -22.33
C VAL A 647 -25.14 -5.79 -23.48
N ASP A 648 -25.73 -5.66 -24.66
CA ASP A 648 -25.30 -6.39 -25.89
C ASP A 648 -23.83 -6.12 -26.18
N ARG A 649 -23.44 -4.85 -26.21
CA ARG A 649 -22.06 -4.44 -26.46
C ARG A 649 -21.09 -4.98 -25.40
N MET A 650 -21.46 -4.94 -24.11
CA MET A 650 -20.67 -5.53 -23.04
C MET A 650 -20.40 -7.01 -23.29
N VAL A 651 -21.44 -7.78 -23.65
CA VAL A 651 -21.32 -9.21 -23.91
C VAL A 651 -20.47 -9.49 -25.18
N GLU A 652 -20.56 -8.66 -26.21
CA GLU A 652 -19.73 -8.76 -27.42
C GLU A 652 -18.24 -8.52 -27.13
N VAL A 653 -17.91 -7.54 -26.30
CA VAL A 653 -16.52 -7.21 -25.90
C VAL A 653 -15.89 -8.32 -25.06
N ARG A 654 -16.72 -9.07 -24.31
CA ARG A 654 -16.27 -10.19 -23.46
C ARG A 654 -15.11 -9.81 -22.55
N GLY A 655 -15.25 -8.67 -21.89
CA GLY A 655 -14.25 -8.09 -21.01
C GLY A 655 -14.52 -8.37 -19.52
N PRO A 656 -13.74 -7.72 -18.64
CA PRO A 656 -13.81 -7.94 -17.19
C PRO A 656 -15.16 -7.52 -16.58
N TYR A 657 -15.49 -8.13 -15.44
CA TYR A 657 -16.64 -7.80 -14.60
C TYR A 657 -18.04 -7.92 -15.24
N ILE A 658 -18.19 -8.38 -16.49
CA ILE A 658 -19.51 -8.46 -17.15
C ILE A 658 -20.47 -9.32 -16.35
N TYR A 659 -20.03 -10.49 -15.89
CA TYR A 659 -20.88 -11.40 -15.14
C TYR A 659 -21.38 -10.73 -13.84
N LEU A 660 -20.50 -10.07 -13.10
CA LEU A 660 -20.84 -9.33 -11.90
C LEU A 660 -21.88 -8.25 -12.18
N ARG A 661 -21.60 -7.39 -13.16
CA ARG A 661 -22.49 -6.28 -13.52
C ARG A 661 -23.89 -6.79 -13.92
N LEU A 662 -23.95 -7.81 -14.75
CA LEU A 662 -25.22 -8.35 -15.21
C LEU A 662 -25.96 -9.17 -14.15
N SER A 663 -25.25 -9.90 -13.29
CA SER A 663 -25.90 -10.88 -12.40
C SER A 663 -26.30 -10.30 -11.05
N ILE A 664 -25.53 -9.34 -10.52
CA ILE A 664 -25.61 -8.94 -9.11
C ILE A 664 -26.14 -7.51 -8.96
N ASP A 665 -25.80 -6.56 -9.84
CA ASP A 665 -26.17 -5.17 -9.69
C ASP A 665 -27.70 -4.99 -9.63
N PRO A 666 -28.24 -4.41 -8.52
CA PRO A 666 -29.68 -4.22 -8.35
C PRO A 666 -30.31 -3.29 -9.38
N ALA A 667 -29.55 -2.43 -10.05
CA ALA A 667 -30.07 -1.54 -11.09
C ALA A 667 -30.72 -2.32 -12.25
N PHE A 668 -30.21 -3.53 -12.52
CA PHE A 668 -30.73 -4.41 -13.58
C PHE A 668 -31.96 -5.22 -13.16
N ASP A 669 -32.45 -5.14 -11.93
CA ASP A 669 -33.62 -5.90 -11.46
C ASP A 669 -34.88 -5.64 -12.32
N THR A 670 -35.00 -4.43 -12.86
CA THR A 670 -36.12 -4.06 -13.74
C THR A 670 -36.11 -4.78 -15.08
N VAL A 671 -34.98 -5.35 -15.53
CA VAL A 671 -34.80 -6.02 -16.80
C VAL A 671 -34.42 -7.50 -16.66
N ARG A 672 -34.26 -8.05 -15.46
CA ARG A 672 -33.84 -9.45 -15.22
C ARG A 672 -34.73 -10.48 -15.87
N GLU A 673 -36.05 -10.22 -15.94
CA GLU A 673 -37.02 -11.09 -16.60
C GLU A 673 -37.22 -10.75 -18.09
N HIS A 674 -36.53 -9.73 -18.60
CA HIS A 674 -36.64 -9.33 -19.97
C HIS A 674 -36.04 -10.41 -20.92
N PRO A 675 -36.75 -10.89 -21.97
CA PRO A 675 -36.26 -11.99 -22.81
C PRO A 675 -34.89 -11.74 -23.43
N ARG A 676 -34.59 -10.48 -23.80
CA ARG A 676 -33.29 -10.07 -24.36
C ARG A 676 -32.19 -10.18 -23.31
N TYR A 677 -32.42 -9.71 -22.08
CA TYR A 677 -31.47 -9.82 -20.99
C TYR A 677 -31.13 -11.28 -20.66
N LEU A 678 -32.16 -12.13 -20.56
CA LEU A 678 -31.97 -13.57 -20.31
C LEU A 678 -31.15 -14.26 -21.41
N ALA A 679 -31.38 -13.88 -22.69
CA ALA A 679 -30.61 -14.41 -23.81
C ALA A 679 -29.13 -13.99 -23.76
N LEU A 680 -28.85 -12.71 -23.46
CA LEU A 680 -27.51 -12.16 -23.33
C LEU A 680 -26.75 -12.79 -22.17
N LYS A 681 -27.42 -12.94 -21.03
CA LYS A 681 -26.85 -13.61 -19.87
C LYS A 681 -26.47 -15.06 -20.19
N ALA A 682 -27.34 -15.80 -20.83
CA ALA A 682 -27.09 -17.19 -21.22
C ALA A 682 -25.93 -17.32 -22.24
N ASP A 683 -25.79 -16.39 -23.19
CA ASP A 683 -24.67 -16.37 -24.14
C ASP A 683 -23.32 -16.10 -23.38
N TYR A 684 -23.31 -15.17 -22.45
CA TYR A 684 -22.12 -14.92 -21.63
C TYR A 684 -21.76 -16.12 -20.77
N GLU A 685 -22.73 -16.71 -20.05
CA GLU A 685 -22.49 -17.89 -19.20
C GLU A 685 -21.95 -19.09 -20.00
N ALA A 686 -22.47 -19.29 -21.22
CA ALA A 686 -21.98 -20.34 -22.13
C ALA A 686 -20.54 -20.09 -22.60
N TRP A 687 -20.16 -18.84 -22.78
CA TRP A 687 -18.79 -18.46 -23.14
C TRP A 687 -17.84 -18.60 -21.95
N ALA A 688 -18.24 -18.15 -20.75
CA ALA A 688 -17.43 -18.21 -19.53
C ALA A 688 -17.16 -19.65 -19.05
N ALA A 689 -18.02 -20.61 -19.45
CA ALA A 689 -17.86 -22.02 -19.12
C ALA A 689 -16.87 -22.77 -20.05
N ASN A 690 -16.38 -22.16 -21.13
CA ASN A 690 -15.45 -22.74 -22.12
C ASN A 690 -14.07 -22.11 -22.03
#